data_09b7545dee290533b11b021cd8794807
#
_entry.id   09b7545dee290533b11b021cd8794807
#
_cell.length_a   1.000
_cell.length_b   1.000
_cell.length_c   1.000
_cell.angle_alpha   90.00
_cell.angle_beta   90.00
_cell.angle_gamma   90.00
#
_symmetry.space_group_name_H-M   'P 1'
#
loop_
_entity.id
_entity.type
_entity.pdbx_description
1 polymer ?
#
loop_
_entity_poly.entity_id
_entity_poly.type
_entity_poly.pdbx_seq_one_letter_code
_entity_poly.pdbx_strand_id
1 'polypeptide(L)'
;MNRKPVASGKKYGGMQRNLWRPRVCCNSSSVSLRYFSPYHSVVNSHQDSLGARTLGVRTLAWVSLLTVGGFAACAKQAGQTGASSNGGAMARRGTPAIPTTAPGQFPQGWHLPAGQTAAFAQQAMAVSNSPEASKASVEILKAGGNAVDAAVALGFALAVTWPEAGNIGGGGYMVIHMADGRSATLDYREVAPALATRNMYLDASGNLTDKSVDGHLSVGVPGAIAGLAEALKKYGTLPLSRVMQPAIRLARNGFVVDSGLGRSIAGGATRLRKWEGGKLFAPDGVAVKTGTLFKQPDLARTLQAIADGGARAFYEGWIADSLVAELKRGGGIITKADLAKYTPKWRTPVITKYRDYSLVAMPPSSSGGVTMTEALNILEQYPKLPTYGSTAYFHVVASAFQRAFIDRNAKLADPDFVKVPMDLLTSKKYAKALRATIDDKRATPTKELEPKLEAAAREGSHTTHYSVVDSQGNAVATTTTLNNSWGSGVWVRGAGFMLNDEMDDFAAQPGKANMYGLVQLEQNKIEPGKRMLSAMSPTIVLDQNGNVLLVVGAAGGPTIITGTAQVILNVLDNHMNISDAMRAPRVHHQALPDSITFETGGIAASVLDSLRKMGHGMKQQAALTNVNAIMRVKGGWEGVPEPRRWGGAFGY
;
A
#
# COMPACT_ATOMS: atom_id res chain seq x y z
N MET A 1 29.98 -54.62 38.84
CA MET A 1 30.91 -53.98 39.81
C MET A 1 30.34 -52.62 40.07
N ASN A 2 29.50 -52.46 41.10
CA ASN A 2 29.78 -51.91 42.41
C ASN A 2 30.38 -50.47 42.32
N ARG A 3 29.81 -49.41 42.82
CA ARG A 3 29.03 -49.12 44.03
C ARG A 3 28.38 -47.71 43.95
N LYS A 4 27.17 -47.59 44.46
CA LYS A 4 26.62 -46.43 45.18
C LYS A 4 27.11 -46.52 46.65
N PRO A 5 26.76 -45.61 47.60
CA PRO A 5 26.20 -44.28 47.64
C PRO A 5 26.98 -43.34 48.64
N VAL A 6 26.47 -42.12 48.98
CA VAL A 6 26.06 -41.73 50.36
C VAL A 6 25.64 -40.25 50.38
N ALA A 7 24.52 -40.01 51.07
CA ALA A 7 23.92 -38.74 51.40
C ALA A 7 24.36 -38.16 52.75
N SER A 8 24.18 -36.86 52.98
CA SER A 8 23.82 -36.19 54.26
C SER A 8 23.73 -34.67 53.96
N GLY A 9 22.74 -33.89 54.30
CA GLY A 9 21.81 -33.86 55.39
C GLY A 9 22.10 -32.75 56.38
N LYS A 10 21.25 -31.72 56.45
CA LYS A 10 20.84 -30.84 57.58
C LYS A 10 20.58 -29.42 57.08
N LYS A 11 19.40 -28.88 57.15
CA LYS A 11 18.41 -28.46 58.17
C LYS A 11 18.74 -27.17 58.92
N TYR A 12 17.70 -26.35 59.04
CA TYR A 12 17.34 -25.21 59.93
C TYR A 12 17.63 -23.84 59.34
N GLY A 13 16.76 -22.86 59.37
CA GLY A 13 15.48 -22.46 60.00
C GLY A 13 15.23 -21.05 59.45
N GLY A 14 14.12 -20.52 59.26
CA GLY A 14 12.96 -20.34 60.09
C GLY A 14 12.72 -18.84 60.33
N MET A 15 11.48 -18.38 60.17
CA MET A 15 10.93 -17.07 60.63
C MET A 15 11.21 -15.86 59.73
N GLN A 16 10.26 -14.93 59.40
CA GLN A 16 8.94 -14.61 59.93
C GLN A 16 8.15 -13.75 58.92
N ARG A 17 6.83 -13.84 59.00
CA ARG A 17 5.83 -12.97 58.33
C ARG A 17 5.87 -11.55 58.89
N ASN A 18 5.59 -10.55 58.06
CA ASN A 18 4.82 -9.40 58.53
C ASN A 18 3.87 -8.89 57.43
N LEU A 19 2.61 -8.98 57.76
CA LEU A 19 1.45 -8.36 57.16
C LEU A 19 1.39 -6.90 57.50
N TRP A 20 1.13 -6.02 56.53
CA TRP A 20 0.53 -4.72 56.79
C TRP A 20 -0.56 -4.43 55.77
N ARG A 21 -1.82 -4.31 56.26
CA ARG A 21 -2.94 -3.69 55.55
C ARG A 21 -3.12 -2.25 56.03
N PRO A 22 -3.51 -1.32 55.16
CA PRO A 22 -3.82 0.05 55.56
C PRO A 22 -5.28 0.18 55.99
N ARG A 23 -5.48 1.07 56.94
CA ARG A 23 -6.77 1.50 57.47
C ARG A 23 -7.47 2.51 56.57
N VAL A 24 -8.78 2.34 56.46
CA VAL A 24 -9.76 3.29 55.94
C VAL A 24 -9.95 4.41 56.97
N CYS A 25 -10.03 5.66 56.49
CA CYS A 25 -10.74 6.73 57.19
C CYS A 25 -11.61 7.50 56.19
N CYS A 26 -12.91 7.40 56.41
CA CYS A 26 -13.94 8.29 55.87
C CYS A 26 -13.80 9.69 56.45
N ASN A 27 -14.01 10.72 55.66
CA ASN A 27 -14.93 11.79 56.13
C ASN A 27 -15.58 12.53 54.95
N SER A 28 -16.86 12.70 55.11
CA SER A 28 -17.89 13.34 54.33
C SER A 28 -17.77 14.86 54.30
N SER A 29 -18.11 15.48 53.19
CA SER A 29 -18.95 16.69 53.21
C SER A 29 -19.52 16.96 51.80
N SER A 30 -20.81 16.91 51.74
CA SER A 30 -21.73 17.28 50.67
C SER A 30 -21.77 18.81 50.44
N VAL A 31 -21.80 19.23 49.17
CA VAL A 31 -22.60 20.43 48.79
C VAL A 31 -23.18 20.18 47.40
N SER A 32 -24.48 20.08 47.37
CA SER A 32 -25.34 20.09 46.19
C SER A 32 -25.60 21.54 45.75
N LEU A 33 -25.58 21.77 44.43
CA LEU A 33 -26.31 22.90 43.84
C LEU A 33 -26.93 22.45 42.51
N ARG A 34 -28.26 22.37 42.58
CA ARG A 34 -29.17 22.26 41.44
C ARG A 34 -29.27 23.62 40.75
N TYR A 35 -29.30 23.63 39.41
CA TYR A 35 -30.06 24.64 38.69
C TYR A 35 -30.85 24.03 37.54
N PHE A 36 -32.08 24.50 37.47
CA PHE A 36 -33.24 24.07 36.71
C PHE A 36 -33.17 24.39 35.23
N SER A 37 -33.80 23.51 34.43
CA SER A 37 -34.47 23.81 33.17
C SER A 37 -35.67 24.75 33.44
N PRO A 38 -36.27 25.47 32.46
CA PRO A 38 -36.96 24.91 31.31
C PRO A 38 -36.98 25.85 30.06
N TYR A 39 -37.38 25.34 28.88
CA TYR A 39 -38.44 25.92 28.08
C TYR A 39 -38.95 24.98 26.98
N HIS A 40 -40.20 24.95 26.92
CA HIS A 40 -41.25 24.30 26.22
C HIS A 40 -41.22 24.37 24.70
N SER A 41 -41.70 23.25 24.11
CA SER A 41 -42.43 23.00 22.91
C SER A 41 -43.37 24.07 22.39
N VAL A 42 -43.40 24.28 21.08
CA VAL A 42 -44.65 24.63 20.34
C VAL A 42 -44.71 23.76 19.09
N VAL A 43 -45.75 22.92 19.09
CA VAL A 43 -46.31 22.23 17.93
C VAL A 43 -47.27 23.24 17.24
N ASN A 44 -47.23 23.34 15.92
CA ASN A 44 -48.41 23.68 15.14
C ASN A 44 -48.40 22.97 13.78
N SER A 45 -49.40 22.16 13.65
CA SER A 45 -49.95 21.55 12.47
C SER A 45 -50.69 22.59 11.61
N HIS A 46 -50.54 22.53 10.29
CA HIS A 46 -51.68 22.77 9.40
C HIS A 46 -51.51 21.98 8.10
N GLN A 47 -52.54 21.17 7.83
CA GLN A 47 -52.89 20.54 6.60
C GLN A 47 -53.58 21.54 5.66
N ASP A 48 -53.64 21.10 4.41
CA ASP A 48 -54.53 21.42 3.28
C ASP A 48 -53.84 22.13 2.12
N SER A 49 -54.01 21.85 0.86
CA SER A 49 -54.84 20.95 0.08
C SER A 49 -54.53 21.18 -1.41
N LEU A 50 -54.55 20.10 -2.17
CA LEU A 50 -54.99 19.98 -3.57
C LEU A 50 -54.74 21.10 -4.61
N GLY A 51 -54.08 20.72 -5.70
CA GLY A 51 -54.12 21.48 -6.95
C GLY A 51 -53.42 20.77 -8.13
N ALA A 52 -54.05 19.76 -8.70
CA ALA A 52 -53.65 19.19 -9.99
C ALA A 52 -53.96 20.15 -11.14
N ARG A 53 -53.01 20.36 -12.05
CA ARG A 53 -53.32 20.72 -13.45
C ARG A 53 -52.26 20.18 -14.40
N THR A 54 -52.72 19.30 -15.25
CA THR A 54 -52.14 18.78 -16.49
C THR A 54 -52.08 19.81 -17.61
N LEU A 55 -51.35 19.45 -18.67
CA LEU A 55 -51.18 20.00 -20.02
C LEU A 55 -49.86 20.80 -20.20
N GLY A 56 -49.04 20.57 -21.20
CA GLY A 56 -49.25 19.98 -22.51
C GLY A 56 -47.93 19.78 -23.26
N VAL A 57 -47.97 18.79 -24.06
CA VAL A 57 -47.00 18.39 -25.09
C VAL A 57 -46.76 19.51 -26.11
N ARG A 58 -45.51 19.82 -26.47
CA ARG A 58 -45.19 20.36 -27.80
C ARG A 58 -43.85 19.79 -28.29
N THR A 59 -43.99 18.84 -29.18
CA THR A 59 -43.06 18.38 -30.20
C THR A 59 -42.76 19.51 -31.18
N LEU A 60 -41.50 19.73 -31.51
CA LEU A 60 -41.12 20.42 -32.75
C LEU A 60 -39.90 19.71 -33.35
N ALA A 61 -40.20 18.99 -34.40
CA ALA A 61 -39.25 18.50 -35.39
C ALA A 61 -38.84 19.65 -36.34
N TRP A 62 -37.57 19.74 -36.68
CA TRP A 62 -37.10 20.42 -37.89
C TRP A 62 -36.05 19.59 -38.63
N VAL A 63 -36.40 19.40 -39.82
CA VAL A 63 -35.97 18.76 -41.01
C VAL A 63 -34.62 19.26 -41.52
N SER A 64 -33.90 18.34 -42.12
CA SER A 64 -32.69 18.41 -42.93
C SER A 64 -32.69 19.49 -44.02
N LEU A 65 -31.50 20.01 -44.32
CA LEU A 65 -31.16 20.43 -45.69
C LEU A 65 -29.71 20.11 -46.05
N LEU A 66 -29.59 19.24 -47.05
CA LEU A 66 -28.38 18.97 -47.85
C LEU A 66 -28.11 20.17 -48.78
N THR A 67 -26.86 20.54 -48.93
CA THR A 67 -26.38 21.18 -50.15
C THR A 67 -25.07 20.53 -50.60
N VAL A 68 -25.16 20.02 -51.80
CA VAL A 68 -24.09 19.49 -52.67
C VAL A 68 -23.55 20.61 -53.53
N GLY A 69 -22.27 20.66 -53.74
CA GLY A 69 -21.58 21.41 -54.77
C GLY A 69 -20.09 21.16 -54.62
N GLY A 70 -19.31 20.66 -55.47
CA GLY A 70 -19.29 20.43 -56.89
C GLY A 70 -18.04 21.11 -57.51
N PHE A 71 -17.06 20.25 -57.96
CA PHE A 71 -16.01 20.53 -58.94
C PHE A 71 -14.90 21.54 -58.64
N ALA A 72 -13.61 21.18 -58.75
CA ALA A 72 -12.90 20.96 -60.02
C ALA A 72 -11.53 20.31 -59.84
N ALA A 73 -11.26 19.40 -60.74
CA ALA A 73 -9.98 18.69 -60.94
C ALA A 73 -8.98 19.59 -61.67
N CYS A 74 -7.68 19.43 -61.37
CA CYS A 74 -6.60 19.65 -62.30
C CYS A 74 -5.52 18.58 -62.10
N ALA A 75 -5.42 17.68 -63.04
CA ALA A 75 -4.33 16.75 -63.19
C ALA A 75 -3.16 17.38 -63.93
N LYS A 76 -1.93 17.10 -63.53
CA LYS A 76 -0.77 17.02 -64.43
C LYS A 76 0.22 15.95 -63.93
N GLN A 77 0.59 15.14 -64.91
CA GLN A 77 1.47 13.99 -64.99
C GLN A 77 2.91 14.24 -64.51
N ALA A 78 3.44 13.24 -63.90
CA ALA A 78 4.32 12.13 -64.31
C ALA A 78 5.80 12.34 -63.94
N GLY A 79 6.32 11.37 -63.24
CA GLY A 79 7.74 11.13 -62.98
C GLY A 79 7.89 9.88 -62.11
N GLN A 80 7.96 8.72 -62.77
CA GLN A 80 8.35 7.45 -62.11
C GLN A 80 9.83 7.48 -61.77
N THR A 81 10.17 7.24 -60.49
CA THR A 81 11.42 6.55 -60.12
C THR A 81 11.22 5.80 -58.83
N GLY A 82 11.55 4.57 -58.86
CA GLY A 82 12.00 3.61 -57.86
C GLY A 82 11.40 3.62 -56.45
N ALA A 83 10.50 2.70 -56.16
CA ALA A 83 10.12 2.33 -54.83
C ALA A 83 11.24 1.52 -54.14
N SER A 84 11.88 2.14 -53.13
CA SER A 84 12.64 1.43 -52.09
C SER A 84 11.79 1.48 -50.84
N SER A 85 11.22 0.33 -50.46
CA SER A 85 10.52 0.12 -49.20
C SER A 85 11.52 0.11 -48.04
N ASN A 86 11.78 1.24 -47.45
CA ASN A 86 12.38 1.33 -46.13
C ASN A 86 11.28 1.58 -45.11
N GLY A 87 10.89 0.54 -44.40
CA GLY A 87 10.14 0.65 -43.14
C GLY A 87 10.97 1.40 -42.11
N GLY A 88 10.79 2.71 -42.08
CA GLY A 88 11.39 3.58 -41.09
C GLY A 88 10.83 3.25 -39.70
N ALA A 89 11.55 2.40 -38.96
CA ALA A 89 11.41 2.37 -37.51
C ALA A 89 11.68 3.80 -37.00
N MET A 90 10.67 4.46 -36.43
CA MET A 90 10.87 5.71 -35.71
C MET A 90 11.95 5.50 -34.66
N ALA A 91 13.14 6.01 -34.91
CA ALA A 91 14.22 6.08 -33.95
C ALA A 91 13.70 6.82 -32.72
N ARG A 92 13.47 6.10 -31.63
CA ARG A 92 13.13 6.68 -30.32
C ARG A 92 14.24 7.68 -29.98
N ARG A 93 13.91 8.96 -29.96
CA ARG A 93 14.83 9.99 -29.44
C ARG A 93 15.13 9.59 -28.00
N GLY A 94 16.39 9.25 -27.71
CA GLY A 94 16.83 8.85 -26.38
C GLY A 94 16.46 9.94 -25.37
N THR A 95 15.76 9.54 -24.32
CA THR A 95 15.48 10.39 -23.17
C THR A 95 16.80 10.87 -22.59
N PRO A 96 16.98 12.17 -22.33
CA PRO A 96 18.16 12.64 -21.61
C PRO A 96 18.22 11.92 -20.26
N ALA A 97 19.33 11.25 -19.96
CA ALA A 97 19.56 10.72 -18.63
C ALA A 97 19.51 11.89 -17.64
N ILE A 98 18.82 11.71 -16.50
CA ILE A 98 18.90 12.69 -15.41
C ILE A 98 20.39 12.80 -15.06
N PRO A 99 20.97 14.03 -15.04
CA PRO A 99 22.34 14.19 -14.61
C PRO A 99 22.46 13.72 -13.16
N THR A 100 23.09 12.59 -12.93
CA THR A 100 23.37 12.13 -11.58
C THR A 100 24.55 12.92 -11.05
N THR A 101 24.34 13.65 -9.97
CA THR A 101 25.45 14.25 -9.19
C THR A 101 26.19 13.15 -8.43
N ALA A 102 27.39 13.48 -7.92
CA ALA A 102 28.15 12.58 -7.06
C ALA A 102 27.27 11.97 -5.96
N PRO A 103 27.57 10.74 -5.50
CA PRO A 103 26.79 10.05 -4.47
C PRO A 103 26.44 10.99 -3.32
N GLY A 104 25.17 10.99 -2.91
CA GLY A 104 24.73 11.79 -1.76
C GLY A 104 25.63 11.50 -0.56
N GLN A 105 26.19 12.52 0.08
CA GLN A 105 26.96 12.35 1.30
C GLN A 105 26.00 11.96 2.42
N PHE A 106 25.95 10.69 2.73
CA PHE A 106 25.18 10.19 3.87
C PHE A 106 25.95 10.47 5.18
N PRO A 107 25.25 10.57 6.32
CA PRO A 107 25.91 10.78 7.60
C PRO A 107 26.97 9.72 7.89
N GLN A 108 28.08 10.13 8.49
CA GLN A 108 29.07 9.18 9.01
C GLN A 108 28.38 8.25 10.03
N GLY A 109 28.45 6.95 9.81
CA GLY A 109 27.71 5.97 10.62
C GLY A 109 26.42 5.46 10.00
N TRP A 110 25.96 6.04 8.88
CA TRP A 110 24.89 5.45 8.09
C TRP A 110 25.41 4.24 7.33
N HIS A 111 25.00 3.06 7.78
CA HIS A 111 25.41 1.81 7.16
C HIS A 111 24.20 0.98 6.80
N LEU A 112 24.01 0.72 5.50
CA LEU A 112 23.16 -0.36 5.02
C LEU A 112 24.06 -1.56 4.72
N PRO A 113 23.57 -2.80 4.93
CA PRO A 113 24.34 -3.99 4.56
C PRO A 113 24.83 -3.85 3.11
N ALA A 114 26.12 -4.05 2.89
CA ALA A 114 26.67 -4.13 1.55
C ALA A 114 26.02 -5.32 0.83
N GLY A 115 25.60 -5.17 -0.42
CA GLY A 115 25.23 -6.33 -1.21
C GLY A 115 24.06 -6.18 -2.19
N GLN A 116 23.26 -5.13 -2.13
CA GLN A 116 22.25 -4.91 -3.17
C GLN A 116 22.61 -3.66 -3.98
N THR A 117 23.34 -3.87 -5.06
CA THR A 117 23.52 -2.89 -6.14
C THR A 117 22.35 -2.97 -7.11
N ALA A 118 22.12 -1.90 -7.86
CA ALA A 118 21.15 -1.93 -8.94
C ALA A 118 21.48 -3.05 -9.94
N ALA A 119 20.49 -3.86 -10.29
CA ALA A 119 20.60 -4.77 -11.43
C ALA A 119 20.27 -4.00 -12.70
N PHE A 120 21.11 -4.15 -13.73
CA PHE A 120 20.89 -3.55 -15.04
C PHE A 120 20.30 -4.55 -16.03
N ALA A 121 19.38 -4.08 -16.87
CA ALA A 121 18.85 -4.84 -18.01
C ALA A 121 18.50 -3.90 -19.18
N GLN A 122 18.73 -4.38 -20.41
CA GLN A 122 18.55 -3.55 -21.61
C GLN A 122 17.07 -3.39 -22.00
N GLN A 123 16.27 -4.44 -21.88
CA GLN A 123 14.93 -4.49 -22.47
C GLN A 123 13.81 -4.44 -21.44
N ALA A 124 13.88 -5.25 -20.40
CA ALA A 124 12.79 -5.46 -19.47
C ALA A 124 13.32 -5.73 -18.05
N MET A 125 12.53 -5.38 -17.03
CA MET A 125 12.94 -5.51 -15.64
C MET A 125 11.73 -5.83 -14.76
N ALA A 126 11.93 -6.69 -13.75
CA ALA A 126 11.00 -6.97 -12.67
C ALA A 126 11.72 -6.90 -11.32
N VAL A 127 11.11 -6.23 -10.34
CA VAL A 127 11.65 -6.04 -8.99
C VAL A 127 10.58 -6.36 -7.95
N SER A 128 10.93 -7.17 -6.95
CA SER A 128 10.04 -7.51 -5.83
C SER A 128 10.81 -7.96 -4.59
N ASN A 129 10.09 -8.23 -3.51
CA ASN A 129 10.63 -8.79 -2.26
C ASN A 129 11.05 -10.27 -2.37
N SER A 130 10.74 -10.96 -3.48
CA SER A 130 11.14 -12.35 -3.70
C SER A 130 11.91 -12.51 -5.00
N PRO A 131 13.17 -12.96 -4.96
CA PRO A 131 13.93 -13.30 -6.16
C PRO A 131 13.20 -14.27 -7.10
N GLU A 132 12.55 -15.30 -6.54
CA GLU A 132 11.83 -16.31 -7.33
C GLU A 132 10.59 -15.72 -8.01
N ALA A 133 9.86 -14.81 -7.36
CA ALA A 133 8.73 -14.11 -7.98
C ALA A 133 9.19 -13.17 -9.11
N SER A 134 10.29 -12.45 -8.93
CA SER A 134 10.86 -11.60 -9.98
C SER A 134 11.35 -12.42 -11.18
N LYS A 135 11.97 -13.59 -10.96
CA LYS A 135 12.34 -14.53 -12.03
C LYS A 135 11.11 -15.07 -12.77
N ALA A 136 10.03 -15.43 -12.05
CA ALA A 136 8.77 -15.86 -12.65
C ALA A 136 8.17 -14.79 -13.58
N SER A 137 8.24 -13.52 -13.18
CA SER A 137 7.84 -12.37 -14.01
C SER A 137 8.67 -12.26 -15.29
N VAL A 138 9.99 -12.37 -15.17
CA VAL A 138 10.92 -12.34 -16.33
C VAL A 138 10.69 -13.51 -17.27
N GLU A 139 10.34 -14.69 -16.77
CA GLU A 139 9.96 -15.84 -17.60
C GLU A 139 8.78 -15.47 -18.52
N ILE A 140 7.76 -14.80 -18.01
CA ILE A 140 6.59 -14.38 -18.78
C ILE A 140 6.97 -13.29 -19.79
N LEU A 141 7.81 -12.30 -19.42
CA LEU A 141 8.33 -11.30 -20.37
C LEU A 141 9.08 -11.96 -21.55
N LYS A 142 9.97 -12.92 -21.25
CA LYS A 142 10.72 -13.67 -22.27
C LYS A 142 9.82 -14.57 -23.15
N ALA A 143 8.67 -14.99 -22.61
CA ALA A 143 7.67 -15.76 -23.36
C ALA A 143 6.76 -14.89 -24.26
N GLY A 144 7.04 -13.57 -24.38
CA GLY A 144 6.31 -12.64 -25.22
C GLY A 144 5.15 -11.91 -24.50
N GLY A 145 4.98 -12.09 -23.20
CA GLY A 145 4.03 -11.32 -22.40
C GLY A 145 4.49 -9.87 -22.23
N ASN A 146 3.54 -8.96 -22.06
CA ASN A 146 3.81 -7.56 -21.75
C ASN A 146 4.00 -7.34 -20.23
N ALA A 147 4.21 -6.07 -19.80
CA ALA A 147 4.41 -5.74 -18.39
C ALA A 147 3.22 -6.14 -17.50
N VAL A 148 1.98 -6.16 -18.02
CA VAL A 148 0.79 -6.56 -17.26
C VAL A 148 0.75 -8.06 -17.05
N ASP A 149 1.03 -8.86 -18.11
CA ASP A 149 1.15 -10.33 -17.99
C ASP A 149 2.18 -10.71 -16.94
N ALA A 150 3.34 -10.04 -16.99
CA ALA A 150 4.45 -10.28 -16.10
C ALA A 150 4.16 -9.82 -14.64
N ALA A 151 3.46 -8.72 -14.47
CA ALA A 151 3.04 -8.23 -13.14
C ALA A 151 2.01 -9.18 -12.51
N VAL A 152 1.08 -9.74 -13.29
CA VAL A 152 0.11 -10.72 -12.80
C VAL A 152 0.81 -12.02 -12.41
N ALA A 153 1.77 -12.51 -13.22
CA ALA A 153 2.58 -13.69 -12.88
C ALA A 153 3.37 -13.48 -11.57
N LEU A 154 3.95 -12.28 -11.41
CA LEU A 154 4.70 -11.90 -10.21
C LEU A 154 3.79 -11.90 -8.97
N GLY A 155 2.58 -11.33 -9.08
CA GLY A 155 1.59 -11.33 -8.00
C GLY A 155 1.23 -12.75 -7.53
N PHE A 156 0.96 -13.68 -8.45
CA PHE A 156 0.73 -15.10 -8.11
C PHE A 156 1.97 -15.78 -7.54
N ALA A 157 3.15 -15.48 -8.06
CA ALA A 157 4.39 -16.07 -7.55
C ALA A 157 4.72 -15.55 -6.12
N LEU A 158 4.41 -14.29 -5.81
CA LEU A 158 4.54 -13.75 -4.46
C LEU A 158 3.61 -14.43 -3.46
N ALA A 159 2.41 -14.83 -3.86
CA ALA A 159 1.52 -15.60 -2.99
C ALA A 159 2.13 -16.93 -2.54
N VAL A 160 3.06 -17.48 -3.33
CA VAL A 160 3.80 -18.71 -3.05
C VAL A 160 5.10 -18.43 -2.29
N THR A 161 5.90 -17.46 -2.76
CA THR A 161 7.29 -17.27 -2.34
C THR A 161 7.48 -16.18 -1.29
N TRP A 162 6.45 -15.38 -1.02
CA TRP A 162 6.42 -14.33 0.00
C TRP A 162 5.06 -14.25 0.71
N PRO A 163 4.56 -15.37 1.30
CA PRO A 163 3.20 -15.45 1.85
C PRO A 163 2.96 -14.57 3.08
N GLU A 164 3.96 -13.87 3.57
CA GLU A 164 3.84 -12.83 4.60
C GLU A 164 2.92 -11.68 4.16
N ALA A 165 2.94 -11.33 2.86
CA ALA A 165 2.20 -10.21 2.30
C ALA A 165 1.75 -10.42 0.85
N GLY A 166 2.50 -11.22 0.06
CA GLY A 166 2.06 -11.74 -1.24
C GLY A 166 0.92 -12.73 -1.04
N ASN A 167 -0.18 -12.61 -1.78
CA ASN A 167 -1.39 -13.29 -1.37
C ASN A 167 -2.39 -13.55 -2.50
N ILE A 168 -3.33 -14.45 -2.22
CA ILE A 168 -4.60 -14.60 -2.94
C ILE A 168 -5.82 -14.37 -2.01
N GLY A 169 -5.60 -14.24 -0.70
CA GLY A 169 -6.62 -14.01 0.32
C GLY A 169 -6.68 -12.58 0.85
N GLY A 170 -6.07 -11.64 0.15
CA GLY A 170 -6.05 -10.21 0.43
C GLY A 170 -6.44 -9.37 -0.77
N GLY A 171 -5.83 -8.19 -0.91
CA GLY A 171 -6.11 -7.26 -2.00
C GLY A 171 -4.94 -6.34 -2.33
N GLY A 172 -5.25 -5.25 -3.06
CA GLY A 172 -4.20 -4.32 -3.46
C GLY A 172 -4.65 -3.30 -4.48
N TYR A 173 -3.65 -2.63 -5.04
CA TYR A 173 -3.78 -1.60 -6.07
C TYR A 173 -2.73 -1.74 -7.15
N MET A 174 -3.12 -1.43 -8.38
CA MET A 174 -2.23 -1.47 -9.53
C MET A 174 -2.32 -0.16 -10.32
N VAL A 175 -1.17 0.42 -10.65
CA VAL A 175 -1.03 1.52 -11.60
C VAL A 175 -0.37 0.98 -12.85
N ILE A 176 -0.98 1.24 -13.99
CA ILE A 176 -0.54 0.78 -15.31
C ILE A 176 -0.27 2.01 -16.18
N HIS A 177 0.84 2.02 -16.88
CA HIS A 177 1.11 2.96 -17.96
C HIS A 177 1.54 2.19 -19.20
N MET A 178 0.81 2.36 -20.29
CA MET A 178 1.07 1.68 -21.54
C MET A 178 1.93 2.57 -22.44
N ALA A 179 2.73 1.96 -23.30
CA ALA A 179 3.62 2.66 -24.23
C ALA A 179 2.91 3.58 -25.23
N ASP A 180 1.60 3.42 -25.39
CA ASP A 180 0.75 4.32 -26.19
C ASP A 180 0.27 5.56 -25.43
N GLY A 181 0.73 5.76 -24.20
CA GLY A 181 0.42 6.91 -23.33
C GLY A 181 -0.82 6.72 -22.44
N ARG A 182 -1.56 5.64 -22.57
CA ARG A 182 -2.72 5.36 -21.69
C ARG A 182 -2.24 4.98 -20.29
N SER A 183 -2.83 5.63 -19.29
CA SER A 183 -2.63 5.28 -17.88
C SER A 183 -3.95 4.80 -17.26
N ALA A 184 -3.87 3.84 -16.36
CA ALA A 184 -5.02 3.29 -15.65
C ALA A 184 -4.65 2.90 -14.22
N THR A 185 -5.66 2.93 -13.33
CA THR A 185 -5.51 2.43 -11.96
C THR A 185 -6.62 1.44 -11.64
N LEU A 186 -6.24 0.33 -11.03
CA LEU A 186 -7.15 -0.73 -10.62
C LEU A 186 -7.15 -0.87 -9.10
N ASP A 187 -8.33 -0.72 -8.52
CA ASP A 187 -8.64 -0.88 -7.11
C ASP A 187 -9.24 -2.27 -6.89
N TYR A 188 -8.46 -3.17 -6.33
CA TYR A 188 -8.90 -4.50 -5.89
C TYR A 188 -8.70 -4.70 -4.38
N ARG A 189 -8.86 -3.56 -3.64
CA ARG A 189 -8.92 -3.54 -2.17
C ARG A 189 -10.05 -4.42 -1.68
N GLU A 190 -9.90 -4.99 -0.52
CA GLU A 190 -10.93 -5.71 0.19
C GLU A 190 -12.15 -4.82 0.45
N VAL A 191 -13.30 -5.46 0.64
CA VAL A 191 -14.52 -4.77 1.07
C VAL A 191 -15.04 -5.35 2.39
N ALA A 192 -15.68 -4.51 3.19
CA ALA A 192 -16.36 -4.98 4.40
C ALA A 192 -17.48 -5.96 4.03
N PRO A 193 -17.59 -7.12 4.70
CA PRO A 193 -18.69 -8.06 4.48
C PRO A 193 -20.07 -7.45 4.72
N ALA A 194 -21.11 -8.00 4.10
CA ALA A 194 -22.49 -7.53 4.24
C ALA A 194 -22.99 -7.53 5.70
N LEU A 195 -22.45 -8.40 6.54
CA LEU A 195 -22.80 -8.51 7.96
C LEU A 195 -21.94 -7.60 8.87
N ALA A 196 -21.01 -6.83 8.30
CA ALA A 196 -20.20 -5.90 9.10
C ALA A 196 -21.07 -4.81 9.72
N THR A 197 -20.76 -4.44 10.96
CA THR A 197 -21.46 -3.38 11.68
C THR A 197 -20.47 -2.33 12.20
N ARG A 198 -20.98 -1.11 12.39
CA ARG A 198 -20.19 0.05 12.81
C ARG A 198 -19.31 -0.21 14.04
N ASN A 199 -19.85 -0.94 15.04
CA ASN A 199 -19.24 -1.13 16.35
C ASN A 199 -18.77 -2.57 16.59
N MET A 200 -18.61 -3.40 15.55
CA MET A 200 -18.34 -4.84 15.68
C MET A 200 -17.04 -5.20 16.43
N TYR A 201 -16.13 -4.24 16.58
CA TYR A 201 -14.86 -4.44 17.29
C TYR A 201 -14.83 -3.81 18.68
N LEU A 202 -15.92 -3.17 19.12
CA LEU A 202 -16.01 -2.62 20.45
C LEU A 202 -16.53 -3.67 21.44
N ASP A 203 -16.02 -3.62 22.69
CA ASP A 203 -16.59 -4.39 23.80
C ASP A 203 -17.87 -3.72 24.35
N ALA A 204 -18.50 -4.35 25.34
CA ALA A 204 -19.72 -3.83 25.96
C ALA A 204 -19.53 -2.46 26.64
N SER A 205 -18.29 -2.09 26.95
CA SER A 205 -17.93 -0.79 27.52
C SER A 205 -17.54 0.25 26.48
N GLY A 206 -17.59 -0.12 25.18
CA GLY A 206 -17.23 0.74 24.06
C GLY A 206 -15.73 0.85 23.78
N ASN A 207 -14.90 -0.02 24.37
CA ASN A 207 -13.46 -0.04 24.12
C ASN A 207 -13.12 -0.87 22.89
N LEU A 208 -12.11 -0.47 22.12
CA LEU A 208 -11.59 -1.21 20.99
C LEU A 208 -10.91 -2.52 21.46
N THR A 209 -11.28 -3.63 20.82
CA THR A 209 -10.69 -4.97 21.03
C THR A 209 -9.65 -5.29 19.94
N ASP A 210 -8.88 -6.38 20.12
CA ASP A 210 -7.92 -6.86 19.11
C ASP A 210 -8.57 -7.71 17.99
N LYS A 211 -9.90 -7.81 17.95
CA LYS A 211 -10.65 -8.60 16.96
C LYS A 211 -10.56 -8.06 15.54
N SER A 212 -10.11 -6.83 15.35
CA SER A 212 -9.82 -6.25 14.02
C SER A 212 -8.47 -6.71 13.46
N VAL A 213 -7.56 -7.25 14.29
CA VAL A 213 -6.18 -7.59 13.92
C VAL A 213 -5.97 -9.10 13.81
N ASP A 214 -6.43 -9.88 14.78
CA ASP A 214 -6.21 -11.32 14.85
C ASP A 214 -7.50 -12.12 14.65
N GLY A 215 -7.43 -13.15 13.79
CA GLY A 215 -8.48 -14.16 13.67
C GLY A 215 -9.53 -13.86 12.60
N HIS A 216 -10.59 -14.63 12.63
CA HIS A 216 -11.55 -14.77 11.53
C HIS A 216 -12.44 -13.54 11.32
N LEU A 217 -12.67 -12.73 12.37
CA LEU A 217 -13.54 -11.55 12.30
C LEU A 217 -12.85 -10.35 11.64
N SER A 218 -11.50 -10.32 11.59
CA SER A 218 -10.71 -9.24 11.00
C SER A 218 -10.66 -9.26 9.47
N VAL A 219 -11.23 -10.31 8.84
CA VAL A 219 -11.07 -10.56 7.41
C VAL A 219 -12.04 -9.73 6.59
N GLY A 220 -11.51 -8.92 5.66
CA GLY A 220 -12.26 -8.30 4.57
C GLY A 220 -12.40 -9.24 3.37
N VAL A 221 -13.42 -9.05 2.54
CA VAL A 221 -13.68 -9.88 1.35
C VAL A 221 -12.51 -9.74 0.37
N PRO A 222 -11.78 -10.83 0.05
CA PRO A 222 -10.56 -10.76 -0.76
C PRO A 222 -10.78 -10.28 -2.18
N GLY A 223 -9.86 -9.46 -2.69
CA GLY A 223 -9.93 -8.87 -4.04
C GLY A 223 -8.81 -9.29 -4.99
N ALA A 224 -7.71 -9.89 -4.48
CA ALA A 224 -6.49 -10.11 -5.24
C ALA A 224 -6.72 -10.91 -6.54
N ILE A 225 -7.47 -12.01 -6.50
CA ILE A 225 -7.72 -12.86 -7.69
C ILE A 225 -8.53 -12.11 -8.75
N ALA A 226 -9.59 -11.41 -8.34
CA ALA A 226 -10.42 -10.65 -9.28
C ALA A 226 -9.62 -9.50 -9.91
N GLY A 227 -8.80 -8.80 -9.11
CA GLY A 227 -7.97 -7.70 -9.60
C GLY A 227 -6.91 -8.16 -10.60
N LEU A 228 -6.13 -9.19 -10.27
CA LEU A 228 -5.10 -9.71 -11.16
C LEU A 228 -5.71 -10.23 -12.47
N ALA A 229 -6.83 -10.96 -12.41
CA ALA A 229 -7.52 -11.46 -13.60
C ALA A 229 -8.12 -10.33 -14.44
N GLU A 230 -8.68 -9.29 -13.83
CA GLU A 230 -9.26 -8.13 -14.53
C GLU A 230 -8.17 -7.28 -15.21
N ALA A 231 -7.02 -7.08 -14.56
CA ALA A 231 -5.88 -6.40 -15.16
C ALA A 231 -5.38 -7.16 -16.40
N LEU A 232 -5.20 -8.48 -16.26
CA LEU A 232 -4.78 -9.35 -17.36
C LEU A 232 -5.77 -9.33 -18.52
N LYS A 233 -7.07 -9.47 -18.23
CA LYS A 233 -8.13 -9.44 -19.25
C LYS A 233 -8.12 -8.15 -20.06
N LYS A 234 -7.86 -6.99 -19.43
CA LYS A 234 -7.97 -5.70 -20.10
C LYS A 234 -6.70 -5.24 -20.80
N TYR A 235 -5.54 -5.55 -20.25
CA TYR A 235 -4.24 -5.05 -20.71
C TYR A 235 -3.20 -6.13 -20.98
N GLY A 236 -3.42 -7.37 -20.57
CA GLY A 236 -2.55 -8.49 -20.87
C GLY A 236 -2.71 -9.02 -22.29
N THR A 237 -1.80 -9.88 -22.69
CA THR A 237 -1.74 -10.51 -24.02
C THR A 237 -1.79 -12.03 -23.94
N LEU A 238 -1.50 -12.60 -22.77
CA LEU A 238 -1.45 -14.04 -22.55
C LEU A 238 -2.67 -14.53 -21.73
N PRO A 239 -3.09 -15.79 -21.92
CA PRO A 239 -4.18 -16.35 -21.10
C PRO A 239 -3.73 -16.55 -19.64
N LEU A 240 -4.68 -16.43 -18.69
CA LEU A 240 -4.44 -16.58 -17.26
C LEU A 240 -3.76 -17.92 -16.93
N SER A 241 -4.19 -19.01 -17.57
CA SER A 241 -3.60 -20.34 -17.42
C SER A 241 -2.10 -20.36 -17.71
N ARG A 242 -1.63 -19.59 -18.72
CA ARG A 242 -0.20 -19.48 -19.05
C ARG A 242 0.56 -18.64 -18.03
N VAL A 243 -0.01 -17.49 -17.65
CA VAL A 243 0.59 -16.53 -16.73
C VAL A 243 0.77 -17.12 -15.32
N MET A 244 -0.12 -18.02 -14.89
CA MET A 244 -0.05 -18.65 -13.57
C MET A 244 0.92 -19.85 -13.48
N GLN A 245 1.43 -20.38 -14.60
CA GLN A 245 2.28 -21.59 -14.58
C GLN A 245 3.53 -21.48 -13.70
N PRO A 246 4.28 -20.35 -13.70
CA PRO A 246 5.44 -20.22 -12.81
C PRO A 246 5.08 -20.39 -11.34
N ALA A 247 4.00 -19.74 -10.88
CA ALA A 247 3.52 -19.84 -9.50
C ALA A 247 3.07 -21.26 -9.13
N ILE A 248 2.32 -21.93 -10.04
CA ILE A 248 1.87 -23.31 -9.85
C ILE A 248 3.06 -24.26 -9.71
N ARG A 249 4.10 -24.10 -10.55
CA ARG A 249 5.33 -24.90 -10.47
C ARG A 249 6.07 -24.67 -9.15
N LEU A 250 6.23 -23.40 -8.72
CA LEU A 250 6.86 -23.05 -7.44
C LEU A 250 6.12 -23.67 -6.26
N ALA A 251 4.80 -23.62 -6.24
CA ALA A 251 4.00 -24.20 -5.17
C ALA A 251 4.07 -25.74 -5.16
N ARG A 252 3.99 -26.38 -6.35
CA ARG A 252 3.94 -27.84 -6.50
C ARG A 252 5.30 -28.50 -6.29
N ASN A 253 6.33 -28.02 -6.98
CA ASN A 253 7.66 -28.61 -6.98
C ASN A 253 8.52 -28.11 -5.81
N GLY A 254 8.15 -26.95 -5.26
CA GLY A 254 8.87 -26.25 -4.20
C GLY A 254 9.93 -25.29 -4.72
N PHE A 255 10.39 -24.45 -3.83
CA PHE A 255 11.49 -23.52 -4.01
C PHE A 255 12.36 -23.50 -2.75
N VAL A 256 13.61 -23.07 -2.88
CA VAL A 256 14.52 -22.97 -1.73
C VAL A 256 14.20 -21.69 -0.96
N VAL A 257 13.88 -21.82 0.33
CA VAL A 257 13.61 -20.70 1.22
C VAL A 257 14.86 -19.82 1.31
N ASP A 258 14.72 -18.57 0.89
CA ASP A 258 15.78 -17.57 1.00
C ASP A 258 15.90 -16.98 2.43
N SER A 259 16.91 -16.16 2.66
CA SER A 259 17.15 -15.55 3.97
C SER A 259 16.08 -14.55 4.40
N GLY A 260 15.39 -13.91 3.43
CA GLY A 260 14.29 -13.00 3.69
C GLY A 260 13.07 -13.73 4.23
N LEU A 261 12.60 -14.73 3.48
CA LEU A 261 11.46 -15.55 3.88
C LEU A 261 11.77 -16.35 5.16
N GLY A 262 12.98 -16.90 5.30
CA GLY A 262 13.37 -17.63 6.52
C GLY A 262 13.29 -16.75 7.78
N ARG A 263 13.72 -15.48 7.71
CA ARG A 263 13.55 -14.52 8.82
C ARG A 263 12.10 -14.17 9.07
N SER A 264 11.30 -13.98 8.00
CA SER A 264 9.87 -13.70 8.11
C SER A 264 9.12 -14.84 8.81
N ILE A 265 9.35 -16.08 8.40
CA ILE A 265 8.74 -17.27 9.04
C ILE A 265 9.17 -17.35 10.51
N ALA A 266 10.46 -17.17 10.82
CA ALA A 266 10.96 -17.22 12.19
C ALA A 266 10.32 -16.12 13.06
N GLY A 267 10.20 -14.89 12.56
CA GLY A 267 9.53 -13.77 13.25
C GLY A 267 8.03 -14.02 13.47
N GLY A 268 7.35 -14.62 12.49
CA GLY A 268 5.93 -14.93 12.55
C GLY A 268 5.57 -16.25 13.27
N ALA A 269 6.54 -17.11 13.58
CA ALA A 269 6.30 -18.49 14.01
C ALA A 269 5.40 -18.61 15.25
N THR A 270 5.56 -17.73 16.24
CA THR A 270 4.73 -17.73 17.46
C THR A 270 3.26 -17.43 17.15
N ARG A 271 3.00 -16.50 16.24
CA ARG A 271 1.64 -16.14 15.78
C ARG A 271 1.06 -17.25 14.90
N LEU A 272 1.82 -17.73 13.91
CA LEU A 272 1.40 -18.78 12.97
C LEU A 272 1.02 -20.07 13.66
N ARG A 273 1.71 -20.46 14.76
CA ARG A 273 1.39 -21.67 15.54
C ARG A 273 0.04 -21.63 16.24
N LYS A 274 -0.58 -20.47 16.39
CA LYS A 274 -1.96 -20.36 16.90
C LYS A 274 -3.00 -20.87 15.90
N TRP A 275 -2.62 -20.97 14.60
CA TRP A 275 -3.49 -21.25 13.47
C TRP A 275 -3.01 -22.46 12.67
N GLU A 276 -3.84 -22.97 11.78
CA GLU A 276 -3.55 -24.15 10.94
C GLU A 276 -2.29 -23.97 10.07
N GLY A 277 -2.00 -22.74 9.63
CA GLY A 277 -0.77 -22.40 8.88
C GLY A 277 0.52 -22.75 9.62
N GLY A 278 0.49 -22.81 10.95
CA GLY A 278 1.63 -23.24 11.75
C GLY A 278 2.13 -24.65 11.43
N LYS A 279 1.25 -25.56 11.00
CA LYS A 279 1.65 -26.91 10.57
C LYS A 279 2.55 -26.90 9.33
N LEU A 280 2.39 -25.90 8.46
CA LEU A 280 3.19 -25.74 7.25
C LEU A 280 4.46 -24.93 7.49
N PHE A 281 4.35 -23.77 8.15
CA PHE A 281 5.45 -22.82 8.30
C PHE A 281 6.34 -23.07 9.52
N ALA A 282 5.82 -23.80 10.50
CA ALA A 282 6.54 -24.18 11.71
C ALA A 282 6.14 -25.60 12.16
N PRO A 283 6.40 -26.63 11.32
CA PRO A 283 6.11 -28.01 11.68
C PRO A 283 6.80 -28.38 12.99
N ASP A 284 6.10 -29.14 13.85
CA ASP A 284 6.58 -29.54 15.19
C ASP A 284 7.06 -28.35 16.05
N GLY A 285 6.52 -27.16 15.78
CA GLY A 285 6.88 -25.93 16.48
C GLY A 285 8.18 -25.29 16.03
N VAL A 286 8.87 -25.81 15.02
CA VAL A 286 10.14 -25.30 14.51
C VAL A 286 9.91 -24.56 13.19
N ALA A 287 10.29 -23.28 13.14
CA ALA A 287 10.18 -22.46 11.94
C ALA A 287 10.98 -23.07 10.76
N VAL A 288 10.38 -23.08 9.57
CA VAL A 288 11.07 -23.49 8.33
C VAL A 288 12.28 -22.58 8.12
N LYS A 289 13.45 -23.18 7.89
CA LYS A 289 14.74 -22.46 7.83
C LYS A 289 15.11 -22.10 6.39
N THR A 290 15.93 -21.07 6.26
CA THR A 290 16.67 -20.77 5.02
C THR A 290 17.39 -22.03 4.50
N GLY A 291 17.34 -22.24 3.19
CA GLY A 291 17.92 -23.43 2.53
C GLY A 291 16.96 -24.64 2.42
N THR A 292 15.80 -24.61 3.09
CA THR A 292 14.81 -25.69 3.00
C THR A 292 14.10 -25.64 1.66
N LEU A 293 13.91 -26.81 1.02
CA LEU A 293 12.98 -26.94 -0.12
C LEU A 293 11.55 -26.92 0.40
N PHE A 294 10.82 -25.84 0.09
CA PHE A 294 9.49 -25.59 0.62
C PHE A 294 8.41 -25.81 -0.42
N LYS A 295 7.47 -26.71 -0.14
CA LYS A 295 6.35 -27.06 -1.03
C LYS A 295 5.02 -26.70 -0.40
N GLN A 296 4.05 -26.30 -1.23
CA GLN A 296 2.71 -25.87 -0.81
C GLN A 296 1.65 -26.60 -1.68
N PRO A 297 1.40 -27.90 -1.45
CA PRO A 297 0.56 -28.72 -2.33
C PRO A 297 -0.90 -28.24 -2.39
N ASP A 298 -1.48 -27.81 -1.27
CA ASP A 298 -2.84 -27.26 -1.24
C ASP A 298 -2.95 -25.97 -2.03
N LEU A 299 -1.98 -25.06 -1.88
CA LEU A 299 -1.93 -23.82 -2.67
C LEU A 299 -1.73 -24.12 -4.16
N ALA A 300 -0.89 -25.12 -4.52
CA ALA A 300 -0.71 -25.55 -5.91
C ALA A 300 -2.02 -26.02 -6.53
N ARG A 301 -2.84 -26.78 -5.79
CA ARG A 301 -4.17 -27.23 -6.23
C ARG A 301 -5.13 -26.05 -6.42
N THR A 302 -5.13 -25.10 -5.48
CA THR A 302 -5.94 -23.88 -5.55
C THR A 302 -5.56 -23.03 -6.76
N LEU A 303 -4.25 -22.79 -6.98
CA LEU A 303 -3.77 -22.03 -8.13
C LEU A 303 -4.09 -22.73 -9.47
N GLN A 304 -4.00 -24.06 -9.52
CA GLN A 304 -4.38 -24.83 -10.71
C GLN A 304 -5.88 -24.67 -11.00
N ALA A 305 -6.74 -24.80 -9.99
CA ALA A 305 -8.19 -24.60 -10.16
C ALA A 305 -8.53 -23.20 -10.68
N ILE A 306 -7.81 -22.16 -10.20
CA ILE A 306 -7.99 -20.79 -10.71
C ILE A 306 -7.48 -20.65 -12.13
N ALA A 307 -6.35 -21.27 -12.47
CA ALA A 307 -5.81 -21.25 -13.83
C ALA A 307 -6.76 -21.90 -14.86
N ASP A 308 -7.45 -22.97 -14.46
CA ASP A 308 -8.37 -23.73 -15.31
C ASP A 308 -9.76 -23.08 -15.39
N GLY A 309 -10.29 -22.57 -14.26
CA GLY A 309 -11.66 -22.04 -14.16
C GLY A 309 -11.76 -20.51 -14.15
N GLY A 310 -10.63 -19.79 -14.24
CA GLY A 310 -10.58 -18.33 -14.15
C GLY A 310 -10.83 -17.83 -12.73
N ALA A 311 -11.00 -16.51 -12.58
CA ALA A 311 -11.23 -15.87 -11.28
C ALA A 311 -12.46 -16.42 -10.53
N ARG A 312 -13.50 -16.85 -11.26
CA ARG A 312 -14.72 -17.41 -10.66
C ARG A 312 -14.45 -18.64 -9.79
N ALA A 313 -13.46 -19.45 -10.13
CA ALA A 313 -13.08 -20.64 -9.36
C ALA A 313 -12.67 -20.31 -7.91
N PHE A 314 -12.18 -19.08 -7.65
CA PHE A 314 -11.88 -18.61 -6.29
C PHE A 314 -13.12 -18.17 -5.52
N TYR A 315 -14.04 -17.47 -6.20
CA TYR A 315 -15.21 -16.85 -5.56
C TYR A 315 -16.42 -17.77 -5.49
N GLU A 316 -16.36 -18.91 -6.21
CA GLU A 316 -17.41 -19.91 -6.28
C GLU A 316 -16.82 -21.32 -6.11
N GLY A 317 -17.65 -22.32 -5.87
CA GLY A 317 -17.25 -23.72 -5.73
C GLY A 317 -16.42 -24.01 -4.47
N TRP A 318 -15.57 -25.03 -4.54
CA TRP A 318 -14.90 -25.62 -3.38
C TRP A 318 -13.93 -24.67 -2.65
N ILE A 319 -13.30 -23.72 -3.36
CA ILE A 319 -12.37 -22.75 -2.74
C ILE A 319 -13.18 -21.77 -1.87
N ALA A 320 -14.27 -21.24 -2.40
CA ALA A 320 -15.20 -20.38 -1.67
C ALA A 320 -15.84 -21.13 -0.48
N ASP A 321 -16.22 -22.39 -0.70
CA ASP A 321 -16.77 -23.25 0.36
C ASP A 321 -15.75 -23.47 1.50
N SER A 322 -14.48 -23.73 1.16
CA SER A 322 -13.39 -23.89 2.13
C SER A 322 -13.14 -22.60 2.91
N LEU A 323 -13.11 -21.44 2.23
CA LEU A 323 -12.92 -20.14 2.84
C LEU A 323 -14.04 -19.81 3.84
N VAL A 324 -15.29 -19.93 3.40
CA VAL A 324 -16.46 -19.64 4.26
C VAL A 324 -16.54 -20.63 5.43
N ALA A 325 -16.25 -21.91 5.21
CA ALA A 325 -16.21 -22.91 6.28
C ALA A 325 -15.11 -22.61 7.31
N GLU A 326 -13.92 -22.16 6.85
CA GLU A 326 -12.85 -21.73 7.75
C GLU A 326 -13.28 -20.53 8.59
N LEU A 327 -13.80 -19.49 7.95
CA LEU A 327 -14.24 -18.29 8.66
C LEU A 327 -15.35 -18.58 9.68
N LYS A 328 -16.32 -19.41 9.32
CA LYS A 328 -17.40 -19.80 10.22
C LYS A 328 -16.89 -20.50 11.50
N ARG A 329 -15.79 -21.27 11.42
CA ARG A 329 -15.20 -21.95 12.60
C ARG A 329 -14.75 -20.98 13.69
N GLY A 330 -14.29 -19.79 13.31
CA GLY A 330 -13.78 -18.78 14.25
C GLY A 330 -14.65 -17.54 14.38
N GLY A 331 -15.90 -17.56 13.92
CA GLY A 331 -16.83 -16.45 14.05
C GLY A 331 -16.65 -15.34 13.00
N GLY A 332 -15.98 -15.64 11.89
CA GLY A 332 -15.92 -14.73 10.73
C GLY A 332 -17.28 -14.61 10.04
N ILE A 333 -17.51 -13.48 9.38
CA ILE A 333 -18.82 -13.07 8.89
C ILE A 333 -18.94 -13.01 7.37
N ILE A 334 -17.88 -13.34 6.62
CA ILE A 334 -17.95 -13.40 5.15
C ILE A 334 -18.81 -14.58 4.71
N THR A 335 -19.72 -14.34 3.79
CA THR A 335 -20.62 -15.33 3.19
C THR A 335 -20.23 -15.64 1.74
N LYS A 336 -20.77 -16.72 1.17
CA LYS A 336 -20.64 -17.00 -0.27
C LYS A 336 -21.20 -15.88 -1.14
N ALA A 337 -22.25 -15.20 -0.68
CA ALA A 337 -22.82 -14.07 -1.37
C ALA A 337 -21.89 -12.86 -1.42
N ASP A 338 -21.10 -12.62 -0.37
CA ASP A 338 -20.07 -11.57 -0.35
C ASP A 338 -18.99 -11.87 -1.38
N LEU A 339 -18.50 -13.12 -1.42
CA LEU A 339 -17.51 -13.57 -2.39
C LEU A 339 -18.00 -13.43 -3.83
N ALA A 340 -19.19 -13.93 -4.14
CA ALA A 340 -19.77 -13.90 -5.48
C ALA A 340 -20.05 -12.47 -5.99
N LYS A 341 -20.29 -11.50 -5.11
CA LYS A 341 -20.54 -10.09 -5.44
C LYS A 341 -19.29 -9.26 -5.61
N TYR A 342 -18.13 -9.76 -5.18
CA TYR A 342 -16.91 -8.97 -5.22
C TYR A 342 -16.54 -8.59 -6.67
N THR A 343 -16.23 -7.30 -6.88
CA THR A 343 -15.72 -6.78 -8.16
C THR A 343 -14.62 -5.76 -7.92
N PRO A 344 -13.49 -5.83 -8.64
CA PRO A 344 -12.49 -4.79 -8.64
C PRO A 344 -13.00 -3.55 -9.37
N LYS A 345 -12.41 -2.38 -9.12
CA LYS A 345 -12.86 -1.11 -9.73
C LYS A 345 -11.74 -0.43 -10.49
N TRP A 346 -11.98 -0.10 -11.74
CA TRP A 346 -11.16 0.84 -12.47
C TRP A 346 -11.42 2.25 -11.95
N ARG A 347 -10.35 2.95 -11.56
CA ARG A 347 -10.40 4.32 -11.06
C ARG A 347 -9.63 5.25 -12.00
N THR A 348 -10.02 6.53 -12.05
CA THR A 348 -9.23 7.55 -12.75
C THR A 348 -7.95 7.82 -11.98
N PRO A 349 -6.75 7.68 -12.59
CA PRO A 349 -5.51 7.96 -11.90
C PRO A 349 -5.43 9.39 -11.35
N VAL A 350 -4.76 9.58 -10.23
CA VAL A 350 -4.25 10.89 -9.83
C VAL A 350 -3.03 11.19 -10.70
N ILE A 351 -3.17 12.17 -11.59
CA ILE A 351 -2.06 12.64 -12.42
C ILE A 351 -1.67 14.03 -11.95
N THR A 352 -0.44 14.15 -11.45
CA THR A 352 0.09 15.40 -10.93
C THR A 352 1.39 15.77 -11.63
N LYS A 353 1.56 17.05 -11.96
CA LYS A 353 2.86 17.57 -12.37
C LYS A 353 3.65 17.94 -11.12
N TYR A 354 4.90 17.48 -11.07
CA TYR A 354 5.88 17.86 -10.07
C TYR A 354 7.19 18.21 -10.79
N ARG A 355 7.62 19.46 -10.68
CA ARG A 355 8.68 20.01 -11.53
C ARG A 355 8.32 19.78 -13.01
N ASP A 356 9.26 19.24 -13.77
CA ASP A 356 9.08 18.92 -15.20
C ASP A 356 8.52 17.52 -15.47
N TYR A 357 8.13 16.78 -14.42
CA TYR A 357 7.71 15.39 -14.49
C TYR A 357 6.21 15.24 -14.24
N SER A 358 5.65 14.12 -14.70
CA SER A 358 4.27 13.75 -14.40
C SER A 358 4.27 12.47 -13.54
N LEU A 359 3.52 12.50 -12.44
CA LEU A 359 3.32 11.34 -11.57
C LEU A 359 1.94 10.75 -11.84
N VAL A 360 1.89 9.46 -12.11
CA VAL A 360 0.65 8.68 -12.21
C VAL A 360 0.55 7.83 -10.95
N ALA A 361 -0.44 8.12 -10.11
CA ALA A 361 -0.58 7.52 -8.79
C ALA A 361 -2.00 7.03 -8.50
N MET A 362 -2.13 6.18 -7.48
CA MET A 362 -3.40 5.57 -7.09
C MET A 362 -4.33 6.57 -6.38
N PRO A 363 -5.59 6.71 -6.83
CA PRO A 363 -6.60 7.50 -6.13
C PRO A 363 -7.21 6.75 -4.93
N PRO A 364 -8.09 7.37 -4.11
CA PRO A 364 -8.89 6.67 -3.11
C PRO A 364 -9.75 5.52 -3.77
N SER A 365 -9.93 4.40 -3.12
CA SER A 365 -9.78 4.08 -1.68
C SER A 365 -8.35 4.03 -1.14
N SER A 366 -7.31 4.21 -1.94
CA SER A 366 -5.99 4.51 -1.36
C SER A 366 -5.80 6.01 -1.15
N SER A 367 -5.29 6.38 0.02
CA SER A 367 -4.87 7.76 0.30
C SER A 367 -3.53 8.11 -0.34
N GLY A 368 -2.77 7.08 -0.75
CA GLY A 368 -1.35 7.22 -1.05
C GLY A 368 -1.03 8.25 -2.13
N GLY A 369 -1.71 8.17 -3.28
CA GLY A 369 -1.46 9.09 -4.38
C GLY A 369 -1.84 10.53 -4.06
N VAL A 370 -2.96 10.75 -3.35
CA VAL A 370 -3.42 12.11 -2.98
C VAL A 370 -2.51 12.74 -1.93
N THR A 371 -2.23 12.02 -0.84
CA THR A 371 -1.39 12.53 0.26
C THR A 371 0.04 12.80 -0.21
N MET A 372 0.59 11.94 -1.06
CA MET A 372 1.90 12.15 -1.68
C MET A 372 1.89 13.37 -2.61
N THR A 373 0.86 13.50 -3.46
CA THR A 373 0.69 14.66 -4.35
C THR A 373 0.63 15.96 -3.55
N GLU A 374 -0.13 16.01 -2.47
CA GLU A 374 -0.24 17.19 -1.61
C GLU A 374 1.11 17.56 -1.00
N ALA A 375 1.82 16.58 -0.41
CA ALA A 375 3.15 16.82 0.16
C ALA A 375 4.15 17.32 -0.90
N LEU A 376 4.18 16.72 -2.08
CA LEU A 376 5.04 17.15 -3.19
C LEU A 376 4.67 18.55 -3.67
N ASN A 377 3.38 18.87 -3.80
CA ASN A 377 2.91 20.19 -4.17
C ASN A 377 3.30 21.27 -3.15
N ILE A 378 3.33 20.95 -1.84
CA ILE A 378 3.84 21.84 -0.79
C ILE A 378 5.34 22.07 -0.99
N LEU A 379 6.11 20.99 -1.20
CA LEU A 379 7.56 21.06 -1.42
C LEU A 379 7.94 21.81 -2.71
N GLU A 380 7.12 21.72 -3.74
CA GLU A 380 7.33 22.44 -5.00
C GLU A 380 7.19 23.97 -4.86
N GLN A 381 6.57 24.47 -3.77
CA GLN A 381 6.55 25.92 -3.48
C GLN A 381 7.93 26.47 -3.10
N TYR A 382 8.90 25.62 -2.82
CA TYR A 382 10.31 25.98 -2.73
C TYR A 382 10.93 25.88 -4.13
N PRO A 383 11.45 26.99 -4.71
CA PRO A 383 12.08 26.95 -6.04
C PRO A 383 13.21 25.92 -6.11
N LYS A 384 13.94 25.78 -5.02
CA LYS A 384 14.92 24.72 -4.76
C LYS A 384 14.76 24.25 -3.32
N LEU A 385 14.74 22.95 -3.11
CA LEU A 385 14.76 22.40 -1.76
C LEU A 385 16.09 22.72 -1.06
N PRO A 386 16.08 22.86 0.28
CA PRO A 386 17.32 22.94 1.04
C PRO A 386 18.23 21.75 0.75
N THR A 387 19.52 21.93 0.93
CA THR A 387 20.53 20.87 0.71
C THR A 387 20.16 19.60 1.45
N TYR A 388 20.13 18.46 0.73
CA TYR A 388 19.83 17.14 1.30
C TYR A 388 20.67 16.90 2.57
N GLY A 389 20.05 16.33 3.59
CA GLY A 389 20.71 16.02 4.87
C GLY A 389 20.84 17.19 5.84
N SER A 390 20.52 18.43 5.43
CA SER A 390 20.53 19.58 6.32
C SER A 390 19.31 19.63 7.26
N THR A 391 19.43 20.38 8.36
CA THR A 391 18.30 20.64 9.28
C THR A 391 17.10 21.22 8.54
N ALA A 392 17.32 22.20 7.66
CA ALA A 392 16.26 22.82 6.86
C ALA A 392 15.57 21.81 5.92
N TYR A 393 16.34 20.87 5.32
CA TYR A 393 15.78 19.83 4.46
C TYR A 393 14.79 18.94 5.24
N PHE A 394 15.24 18.34 6.34
CA PHE A 394 14.40 17.45 7.13
C PHE A 394 13.20 18.19 7.75
N HIS A 395 13.39 19.43 8.17
CA HIS A 395 12.32 20.27 8.69
C HIS A 395 11.20 20.49 7.67
N VAL A 396 11.53 20.94 6.44
CA VAL A 396 10.50 21.24 5.44
C VAL A 396 9.83 19.98 4.90
N VAL A 397 10.60 18.88 4.72
CA VAL A 397 10.06 17.60 4.27
C VAL A 397 9.09 17.02 5.30
N ALA A 398 9.48 17.00 6.58
CA ALA A 398 8.60 16.51 7.66
C ALA A 398 7.38 17.39 7.85
N SER A 399 7.52 18.72 7.74
CA SER A 399 6.41 19.67 7.83
C SER A 399 5.40 19.53 6.69
N ALA A 400 5.87 19.23 5.47
CA ALA A 400 4.99 18.93 4.34
C ALA A 400 4.21 17.62 4.56
N PHE A 401 4.89 16.57 5.01
CA PHE A 401 4.22 15.31 5.37
C PHE A 401 3.19 15.48 6.48
N GLN A 402 3.50 16.24 7.54
CA GLN A 402 2.58 16.53 8.62
C GLN A 402 1.26 17.11 8.11
N ARG A 403 1.29 18.13 7.26
CA ARG A 403 0.09 18.77 6.71
C ARG A 403 -0.71 17.82 5.82
N ALA A 404 -0.04 17.12 4.93
CA ALA A 404 -0.69 16.15 4.06
C ALA A 404 -1.34 14.98 4.84
N PHE A 405 -0.74 14.55 5.94
CA PHE A 405 -1.34 13.53 6.81
C PHE A 405 -2.50 14.05 7.67
N ILE A 406 -2.50 15.33 8.07
CA ILE A 406 -3.67 15.96 8.70
C ILE A 406 -4.87 15.86 7.75
N ASP A 407 -4.70 16.28 6.51
CA ASP A 407 -5.77 16.23 5.50
C ASP A 407 -6.18 14.81 5.16
N ARG A 408 -5.22 13.89 5.03
CA ARG A 408 -5.49 12.46 4.85
C ARG A 408 -6.43 11.93 5.93
N ASN A 409 -6.08 12.17 7.17
CA ASN A 409 -6.79 11.63 8.33
C ASN A 409 -8.20 12.21 8.48
N ALA A 410 -8.40 13.46 8.05
CA ALA A 410 -9.66 14.17 8.17
C ALA A 410 -10.58 14.04 6.94
N LYS A 411 -10.04 13.83 5.72
CA LYS A 411 -10.80 14.03 4.48
C LYS A 411 -10.83 12.83 3.54
N LEU A 412 -9.94 11.83 3.69
CA LEU A 412 -9.87 10.70 2.76
C LEU A 412 -10.64 9.48 3.26
N ALA A 413 -11.32 8.80 2.34
CA ALA A 413 -12.06 7.55 2.55
C ALA A 413 -12.40 6.91 1.19
N ASP A 414 -13.21 5.84 1.18
CA ASP A 414 -13.76 5.26 -0.04
C ASP A 414 -14.68 6.27 -0.76
N PRO A 415 -14.36 6.69 -2.00
CA PRO A 415 -15.12 7.70 -2.72
C PRO A 415 -16.49 7.23 -3.16
N ASP A 416 -16.76 5.92 -3.11
CA ASP A 416 -18.09 5.37 -3.42
C ASP A 416 -19.09 5.60 -2.26
N PHE A 417 -18.59 5.95 -1.07
CA PHE A 417 -19.37 6.18 0.16
C PHE A 417 -19.28 7.62 0.67
N VAL A 418 -18.19 8.32 0.35
CA VAL A 418 -17.91 9.65 0.88
C VAL A 418 -17.40 10.58 -0.22
N LYS A 419 -17.92 11.80 -0.27
CA LYS A 419 -17.39 12.82 -1.19
C LYS A 419 -16.00 13.27 -0.73
N VAL A 420 -14.97 12.80 -1.43
CA VAL A 420 -13.58 13.19 -1.20
C VAL A 420 -13.27 14.47 -1.99
N PRO A 421 -12.70 15.54 -1.36
CA PRO A 421 -12.42 16.81 -2.03
C PRO A 421 -11.13 16.74 -2.86
N MET A 422 -11.10 15.90 -3.90
CA MET A 422 -9.91 15.62 -4.73
C MET A 422 -9.29 16.90 -5.31
N ASP A 423 -10.13 17.77 -5.91
CA ASP A 423 -9.66 19.01 -6.56
C ASP A 423 -8.98 19.96 -5.59
N LEU A 424 -9.42 19.99 -4.33
CA LEU A 424 -8.77 20.76 -3.27
C LEU A 424 -7.40 20.18 -2.95
N LEU A 425 -7.35 18.89 -2.56
CA LEU A 425 -6.17 18.23 -2.01
C LEU A 425 -5.02 18.10 -3.02
N THR A 426 -5.34 18.04 -4.31
CA THR A 426 -4.33 17.97 -5.39
C THR A 426 -3.96 19.33 -5.99
N SER A 427 -4.58 20.43 -5.52
CA SER A 427 -4.38 21.74 -6.11
C SER A 427 -3.09 22.44 -5.66
N LYS A 428 -2.37 23.06 -6.58
CA LYS A 428 -1.19 23.91 -6.28
C LYS A 428 -1.56 25.13 -5.43
N LYS A 429 -2.77 25.66 -5.60
CA LYS A 429 -3.27 26.81 -4.81
C LYS A 429 -3.40 26.46 -3.34
N TYR A 430 -3.98 25.29 -3.05
CA TYR A 430 -4.12 24.80 -1.68
C TYR A 430 -2.75 24.49 -1.06
N ALA A 431 -1.89 23.82 -1.80
CA ALA A 431 -0.52 23.54 -1.36
C ALA A 431 0.28 24.83 -1.04
N LYS A 432 0.09 25.92 -1.81
CA LYS A 432 0.66 27.23 -1.49
C LYS A 432 0.14 27.78 -0.16
N ALA A 433 -1.15 27.61 0.13
CA ALA A 433 -1.71 28.00 1.42
C ALA A 433 -1.14 27.17 2.58
N LEU A 434 -1.00 25.85 2.40
CA LEU A 434 -0.37 24.99 3.38
C LEU A 434 1.11 25.33 3.60
N ARG A 435 1.86 25.62 2.53
CA ARG A 435 3.26 26.09 2.64
C ARG A 435 3.37 27.35 3.49
N ALA A 436 2.45 28.27 3.35
CA ALA A 436 2.44 29.52 4.13
C ALA A 436 2.27 29.30 5.64
N THR A 437 1.78 28.13 6.07
CA THR A 437 1.69 27.74 7.49
C THR A 437 2.98 27.11 8.03
N ILE A 438 3.98 26.85 7.20
CA ILE A 438 5.27 26.31 7.62
C ILE A 438 6.18 27.47 8.00
N ASP A 439 6.54 27.57 9.27
CA ASP A 439 7.57 28.47 9.77
C ASP A 439 8.94 27.82 9.56
N ASP A 440 9.80 28.39 8.73
CA ASP A 440 11.10 27.80 8.37
C ASP A 440 12.10 27.72 9.53
N LYS A 441 11.79 28.27 10.70
CA LYS A 441 12.65 28.32 11.90
C LYS A 441 12.08 27.54 13.09
N ARG A 442 10.82 27.17 13.07
CA ARG A 442 10.12 26.54 14.19
C ARG A 442 9.17 25.43 13.70
N ALA A 443 9.19 24.28 14.37
CA ALA A 443 8.17 23.26 14.16
C ALA A 443 6.80 23.78 14.64
N THR A 444 5.76 23.52 13.84
CA THR A 444 4.38 23.81 14.24
C THR A 444 3.78 22.54 14.82
N PRO A 445 3.37 22.52 16.11
CA PRO A 445 2.70 21.36 16.70
C PRO A 445 1.43 20.96 15.93
N THR A 446 1.17 19.67 15.76
CA THR A 446 -0.04 19.17 15.10
C THR A 446 -1.32 19.69 15.74
N LYS A 447 -1.32 19.86 17.07
CA LYS A 447 -2.46 20.40 17.82
C LYS A 447 -2.82 21.86 17.43
N GLU A 448 -1.84 22.65 17.02
CA GLU A 448 -2.08 24.02 16.52
C GLU A 448 -2.72 24.02 15.13
N LEU A 449 -2.42 22.99 14.31
CA LEU A 449 -2.92 22.85 12.94
C LEU A 449 -4.31 22.17 12.91
N GLU A 450 -4.53 21.17 13.75
CA GLU A 450 -5.78 20.43 13.83
C GLU A 450 -6.08 19.98 15.28
N PRO A 451 -6.82 20.82 16.04
CA PRO A 451 -7.08 20.57 17.46
C PRO A 451 -7.93 19.33 17.76
N LYS A 452 -8.65 18.79 16.75
CA LYS A 452 -9.56 17.65 16.91
C LYS A 452 -8.87 16.28 16.84
N LEU A 453 -7.60 16.23 16.44
CA LEU A 453 -6.84 14.98 16.40
C LEU A 453 -6.19 14.71 17.75
N GLU A 454 -6.50 13.58 18.38
CA GLU A 454 -5.91 13.12 19.64
C GLU A 454 -5.01 11.90 19.40
N ALA A 455 -3.87 11.87 20.09
CA ALA A 455 -2.86 10.84 19.87
C ALA A 455 -3.14 9.54 20.62
N ALA A 456 -2.97 8.40 19.93
CA ALA A 456 -2.67 7.11 20.53
C ALA A 456 -1.72 6.33 19.59
N ALA A 457 -0.65 5.77 20.11
CA ALA A 457 0.37 5.11 19.29
C ALA A 457 0.23 3.59 19.34
N ARG A 458 0.19 2.94 18.16
CA ARG A 458 0.52 1.53 17.93
C ARG A 458 1.35 1.46 16.65
N GLU A 459 2.20 0.45 16.48
CA GLU A 459 3.08 0.31 15.30
C GLU A 459 2.94 -1.07 14.67
N GLY A 460 2.77 -1.09 13.35
CA GLY A 460 2.83 -2.28 12.49
C GLY A 460 3.27 -1.89 11.08
N SER A 461 3.88 -2.82 10.31
CA SER A 461 4.42 -2.48 8.98
C SER A 461 4.59 -3.73 8.12
N HIS A 462 3.54 -4.13 7.36
CA HIS A 462 3.66 -5.29 6.48
C HIS A 462 2.73 -5.20 5.27
N THR A 463 3.35 -5.06 4.11
CA THR A 463 2.77 -4.99 2.76
C THR A 463 3.88 -5.43 1.81
N THR A 464 3.63 -5.67 0.54
CA THR A 464 4.67 -5.85 -0.47
C THR A 464 4.38 -5.00 -1.70
N HIS A 465 5.44 -4.50 -2.33
CA HIS A 465 5.37 -3.78 -3.59
C HIS A 465 6.21 -4.47 -4.64
N TYR A 466 5.77 -4.42 -5.90
CA TYR A 466 6.54 -4.85 -7.04
C TYR A 466 6.34 -3.96 -8.26
N SER A 467 7.41 -3.86 -9.05
CA SER A 467 7.49 -3.04 -10.25
C SER A 467 7.89 -3.89 -11.46
N VAL A 468 7.29 -3.64 -12.61
CA VAL A 468 7.61 -4.33 -13.86
C VAL A 468 7.64 -3.32 -15.01
N VAL A 469 8.62 -3.46 -15.90
CA VAL A 469 8.70 -2.76 -17.18
C VAL A 469 9.04 -3.75 -18.30
N ASP A 470 8.48 -3.53 -19.48
CA ASP A 470 8.78 -4.38 -20.66
C ASP A 470 9.60 -3.63 -21.72
N SER A 471 9.96 -4.35 -22.78
CA SER A 471 10.75 -3.84 -23.91
C SER A 471 10.03 -2.78 -24.75
N GLN A 472 8.71 -2.71 -24.65
CA GLN A 472 7.90 -1.71 -25.37
C GLN A 472 7.80 -0.40 -24.61
N GLY A 473 8.11 -0.39 -23.30
CA GLY A 473 7.98 0.74 -22.40
C GLY A 473 6.66 0.77 -21.63
N ASN A 474 5.89 -0.33 -21.65
CA ASN A 474 4.79 -0.48 -20.70
C ASN A 474 5.34 -0.67 -19.28
N ALA A 475 4.66 -0.13 -18.29
CA ALA A 475 5.06 -0.19 -16.89
C ALA A 475 3.88 -0.51 -15.98
N VAL A 476 4.16 -1.28 -14.94
CA VAL A 476 3.20 -1.63 -13.89
C VAL A 476 3.84 -1.45 -12.52
N ALA A 477 3.18 -0.67 -11.67
CA ALA A 477 3.48 -0.55 -10.24
C ALA A 477 2.34 -1.17 -9.44
N THR A 478 2.63 -2.14 -8.59
CA THR A 478 1.60 -2.83 -7.81
C THR A 478 1.99 -2.92 -6.34
N THR A 479 1.05 -2.57 -5.48
CA THR A 479 1.18 -2.80 -4.04
C THR A 479 0.04 -3.70 -3.57
N THR A 480 0.37 -4.82 -2.95
CA THR A 480 -0.58 -5.82 -2.46
C THR A 480 -0.30 -6.19 -1.00
N THR A 481 -1.32 -6.63 -0.28
CA THR A 481 -1.21 -6.80 1.17
C THR A 481 -2.18 -7.85 1.71
N LEU A 482 -1.87 -8.29 2.92
CA LEU A 482 -2.78 -8.94 3.85
C LEU A 482 -3.09 -8.04 5.06
N ASN A 483 -2.63 -6.78 5.05
CA ASN A 483 -2.53 -5.76 6.08
C ASN A 483 -1.36 -6.03 7.05
N ASN A 484 -1.51 -6.83 8.09
CA ASN A 484 -0.41 -7.23 8.97
C ASN A 484 0.48 -8.30 8.33
N SER A 485 1.67 -8.52 8.90
CA SER A 485 2.51 -9.69 8.59
C SER A 485 1.72 -10.97 8.81
N TRP A 486 1.57 -11.80 7.76
CA TRP A 486 0.77 -13.01 7.76
C TRP A 486 -0.75 -12.76 7.93
N GLY A 487 -1.24 -11.56 7.63
CA GLY A 487 -2.65 -11.18 7.68
C GLY A 487 -3.30 -11.43 9.04
N SER A 488 -4.53 -11.93 9.05
CA SER A 488 -5.26 -12.33 10.25
C SER A 488 -4.66 -13.53 11.00
N GLY A 489 -3.62 -14.18 10.42
CA GLY A 489 -3.11 -15.48 10.88
C GLY A 489 -3.95 -16.66 10.39
N VAL A 490 -5.15 -16.45 9.91
CA VAL A 490 -6.07 -17.51 9.48
C VAL A 490 -5.61 -18.14 8.16
N TRP A 491 -5.44 -19.45 8.17
CA TRP A 491 -5.10 -20.28 7.02
C TRP A 491 -6.31 -21.07 6.54
N VAL A 492 -6.66 -20.97 5.28
CA VAL A 492 -7.79 -21.69 4.70
C VAL A 492 -7.42 -23.16 4.50
N ARG A 493 -7.95 -24.02 5.36
CA ARG A 493 -7.70 -25.48 5.35
C ARG A 493 -8.08 -26.09 4.01
N GLY A 494 -7.18 -26.93 3.48
CA GLY A 494 -7.38 -27.62 2.21
C GLY A 494 -7.29 -26.73 0.97
N ALA A 495 -7.33 -25.39 1.12
CA ALA A 495 -7.09 -24.46 0.01
C ALA A 495 -5.69 -23.82 0.07
N GLY A 496 -5.06 -23.76 1.25
CA GLY A 496 -3.63 -23.53 1.36
C GLY A 496 -3.19 -22.06 1.19
N PHE A 497 -3.95 -21.09 1.71
CA PHE A 497 -3.58 -19.66 1.68
C PHE A 497 -4.01 -18.92 2.94
N MET A 498 -3.31 -17.79 3.20
CA MET A 498 -3.60 -16.89 4.31
C MET A 498 -4.73 -15.93 3.96
N LEU A 499 -5.48 -15.49 4.98
CA LEU A 499 -6.50 -14.44 4.89
C LEU A 499 -5.99 -13.13 5.52
N ASN A 500 -6.48 -12.01 4.97
CA ASN A 500 -6.16 -10.66 5.40
C ASN A 500 -6.77 -10.32 6.77
N ASP A 501 -6.28 -9.24 7.39
CA ASP A 501 -6.88 -8.52 8.52
C ASP A 501 -7.15 -7.07 8.16
N GLU A 502 -7.63 -6.85 6.95
CA GLU A 502 -7.74 -5.53 6.35
C GLU A 502 -8.83 -4.67 6.99
N MET A 503 -9.78 -5.29 7.72
CA MET A 503 -10.83 -4.56 8.43
C MET A 503 -10.29 -3.62 9.51
N ASP A 504 -9.03 -3.80 9.99
CA ASP A 504 -8.37 -2.90 10.93
C ASP A 504 -8.07 -1.51 10.33
N ASP A 505 -8.00 -1.39 9.02
CA ASP A 505 -7.78 -0.11 8.34
C ASP A 505 -9.00 0.81 8.33
N PHE A 506 -10.16 0.34 8.78
CA PHE A 506 -11.28 1.23 9.11
C PHE A 506 -11.03 2.01 10.40
N ALA A 507 -11.72 3.15 10.54
CA ALA A 507 -11.88 3.84 11.81
C ALA A 507 -12.87 3.05 12.70
N ALA A 508 -12.42 1.94 13.28
CA ALA A 508 -13.24 1.10 14.15
C ALA A 508 -13.78 1.88 15.36
N GLN A 509 -12.98 2.82 15.86
CA GLN A 509 -13.40 3.86 16.81
C GLN A 509 -12.81 5.19 16.32
N PRO A 510 -13.62 6.10 15.68
CA PRO A 510 -13.14 7.37 15.18
C PRO A 510 -12.43 8.21 16.24
N GLY A 511 -11.33 8.84 15.85
CA GLY A 511 -10.47 9.57 16.78
C GLY A 511 -9.50 8.68 17.56
N LYS A 512 -9.55 7.36 17.41
CA LYS A 512 -8.55 6.42 17.96
C LYS A 512 -7.69 5.85 16.85
N ALA A 513 -6.46 5.50 17.21
CA ALA A 513 -5.51 4.93 16.28
C ALA A 513 -5.81 3.46 15.97
N ASN A 514 -5.65 3.05 14.69
CA ASN A 514 -5.57 1.64 14.31
C ASN A 514 -4.19 1.05 14.67
N MET A 515 -3.91 -0.20 14.27
CA MET A 515 -2.64 -0.87 14.54
C MET A 515 -1.40 -0.13 13.98
N TYR A 516 -1.58 0.76 13.00
CA TYR A 516 -0.51 1.58 12.41
C TYR A 516 -0.36 2.96 13.05
N GLY A 517 -1.09 3.25 14.12
CA GLY A 517 -1.10 4.58 14.75
C GLY A 517 -1.82 5.65 13.92
N LEU A 518 -2.56 5.29 12.88
CA LEU A 518 -3.34 6.22 12.09
C LEU A 518 -4.64 6.56 12.80
N VAL A 519 -4.79 7.84 13.15
CA VAL A 519 -6.01 8.39 13.73
C VAL A 519 -6.92 8.86 12.60
N GLN A 520 -8.02 8.18 12.38
CA GLN A 520 -8.99 8.47 11.32
C GLN A 520 -10.34 8.84 11.93
N LEU A 521 -11.15 9.60 11.17
CA LEU A 521 -12.45 10.11 11.63
C LEU A 521 -13.62 9.32 10.99
N GLU A 522 -14.85 9.80 11.20
CA GLU A 522 -16.11 9.15 10.80
C GLU A 522 -16.20 8.78 9.30
N GLN A 523 -15.52 9.53 8.42
CA GLN A 523 -15.57 9.24 6.98
C GLN A 523 -15.05 7.84 6.63
N ASN A 524 -14.12 7.27 7.43
CA ASN A 524 -13.60 5.91 7.23
C ASN A 524 -14.20 4.88 8.21
N LYS A 525 -15.40 5.11 8.74
CA LYS A 525 -16.12 4.14 9.58
C LYS A 525 -16.46 2.87 8.81
N ILE A 526 -16.68 1.77 9.55
CA ILE A 526 -17.10 0.48 8.98
C ILE A 526 -18.52 0.62 8.42
N GLU A 527 -18.70 0.25 7.16
CA GLU A 527 -19.98 0.12 6.48
C GLU A 527 -19.96 -1.08 5.53
N PRO A 528 -21.02 -1.90 5.43
CA PRO A 528 -21.08 -3.04 4.52
C PRO A 528 -20.76 -2.67 3.07
N GLY A 529 -19.88 -3.43 2.41
CA GLY A 529 -19.48 -3.20 1.02
C GLY A 529 -18.48 -2.08 0.80
N LYS A 530 -18.12 -1.31 1.83
CA LYS A 530 -17.14 -0.23 1.78
C LYS A 530 -15.71 -0.76 1.77
N ARG A 531 -14.82 -0.08 1.06
CA ARG A 531 -13.37 -0.30 1.11
C ARG A 531 -12.75 0.52 2.23
N MET A 532 -11.92 -0.10 3.04
CA MET A 532 -11.15 0.59 4.06
C MET A 532 -10.03 1.43 3.43
N LEU A 533 -9.77 2.63 3.98
CA LEU A 533 -8.78 3.56 3.48
C LEU A 533 -7.36 3.00 3.61
N SER A 534 -6.64 2.92 2.50
CA SER A 534 -5.26 2.43 2.45
C SER A 534 -4.22 3.56 2.41
N ALA A 535 -2.95 3.22 2.70
CA ALA A 535 -1.78 4.07 2.48
C ALA A 535 -0.92 3.60 1.28
N MET A 536 -1.29 2.55 0.57
CA MET A 536 -0.53 1.98 -0.55
C MET A 536 -0.38 2.99 -1.68
N SER A 537 0.86 3.21 -2.16
CA SER A 537 1.22 4.29 -3.08
C SER A 537 1.98 3.78 -4.32
N PRO A 538 1.44 2.79 -5.08
CA PRO A 538 2.07 2.44 -6.34
C PRO A 538 2.07 3.67 -7.26
N THR A 539 3.24 3.98 -7.86
CA THR A 539 3.44 5.23 -8.61
C THR A 539 4.34 5.00 -9.82
N ILE A 540 3.99 5.64 -10.93
CA ILE A 540 4.83 5.71 -12.13
C ILE A 540 5.14 7.18 -12.41
N VAL A 541 6.42 7.51 -12.52
CA VAL A 541 6.89 8.85 -12.89
C VAL A 541 7.22 8.86 -14.37
N LEU A 542 6.69 9.83 -15.08
CA LEU A 542 6.91 10.04 -16.50
C LEU A 542 7.82 11.27 -16.70
N ASP A 543 8.69 11.21 -17.70
CA ASP A 543 9.50 12.34 -18.15
C ASP A 543 8.65 13.39 -18.90
N GLN A 544 9.29 14.46 -19.36
CA GLN A 544 8.66 15.54 -20.12
C GLN A 544 8.04 15.08 -21.44
N ASN A 545 8.48 13.94 -21.97
CA ASN A 545 7.99 13.36 -23.22
C ASN A 545 6.90 12.31 -22.98
N GLY A 546 6.51 12.07 -21.74
CA GLY A 546 5.53 11.05 -21.35
C GLY A 546 6.11 9.63 -21.29
N ASN A 547 7.42 9.44 -21.36
CA ASN A 547 8.03 8.13 -21.20
C ASN A 547 8.20 7.77 -19.72
N VAL A 548 8.13 6.49 -19.42
CA VAL A 548 8.40 6.00 -18.07
C VAL A 548 9.84 6.29 -17.66
N LEU A 549 9.99 7.03 -16.56
CA LEU A 549 11.28 7.34 -15.93
C LEU A 549 11.51 6.44 -14.71
N LEU A 550 10.52 6.35 -13.82
CA LEU A 550 10.63 5.64 -12.55
C LEU A 550 9.32 4.88 -12.26
N VAL A 551 9.42 3.63 -11.87
CA VAL A 551 8.32 2.81 -11.35
C VAL A 551 8.66 2.50 -9.90
N VAL A 552 7.83 2.93 -8.96
CA VAL A 552 8.18 2.89 -7.54
C VAL A 552 6.94 2.72 -6.66
N GLY A 553 7.14 2.10 -5.53
CA GLY A 553 6.18 2.03 -4.45
C GLY A 553 6.76 1.25 -3.28
N ALA A 554 6.01 1.16 -2.21
CA ALA A 554 6.57 0.70 -0.95
C ALA A 554 5.60 -0.18 -0.14
N ALA A 555 6.16 -0.80 0.89
CA ALA A 555 5.48 -1.49 1.97
C ALA A 555 5.83 -0.83 3.31
N GLY A 556 4.90 -0.83 4.29
CA GLY A 556 5.21 -0.26 5.60
C GLY A 556 4.11 0.58 6.23
N GLY A 557 2.83 0.26 5.97
CA GLY A 557 1.70 1.04 6.51
C GLY A 557 1.79 2.53 6.07
N PRO A 558 1.63 3.51 6.98
CA PRO A 558 1.67 4.93 6.62
C PRO A 558 3.03 5.39 6.05
N THR A 559 4.13 4.72 6.41
CA THR A 559 5.46 5.04 5.88
C THR A 559 5.60 4.75 4.37
N ILE A 560 4.67 3.99 3.78
CA ILE A 560 4.58 3.77 2.33
C ILE A 560 4.56 5.10 1.58
N ILE A 561 3.72 6.04 2.02
CA ILE A 561 3.54 7.35 1.37
C ILE A 561 4.85 8.15 1.41
N THR A 562 5.44 8.27 2.60
CA THR A 562 6.65 9.08 2.80
C THR A 562 7.89 8.44 2.20
N GLY A 563 8.00 7.10 2.24
CA GLY A 563 9.11 6.38 1.63
C GLY A 563 9.10 6.47 0.10
N THR A 564 7.94 6.28 -0.53
CA THR A 564 7.77 6.46 -1.98
C THR A 564 8.08 7.90 -2.40
N ALA A 565 7.54 8.89 -1.67
CA ALA A 565 7.80 10.30 -1.93
C ALA A 565 9.29 10.66 -1.83
N GLN A 566 10.00 10.14 -0.81
CA GLN A 566 11.43 10.45 -0.63
C GLN A 566 12.31 9.83 -1.72
N VAL A 567 12.00 8.63 -2.22
CA VAL A 567 12.73 8.08 -3.38
C VAL A 567 12.51 8.96 -4.61
N ILE A 568 11.27 9.43 -4.85
CA ILE A 568 10.97 10.36 -5.94
C ILE A 568 11.75 11.68 -5.75
N LEU A 569 11.74 12.28 -4.56
CA LEU A 569 12.50 13.51 -4.24
C LEU A 569 14.01 13.31 -4.43
N ASN A 570 14.55 12.16 -4.01
CA ASN A 570 15.97 11.86 -4.14
C ASN A 570 16.40 11.76 -5.61
N VAL A 571 15.54 11.20 -6.47
CA VAL A 571 15.80 11.13 -7.91
C VAL A 571 15.62 12.50 -8.57
N LEU A 572 14.50 13.19 -8.31
CA LEU A 572 14.10 14.37 -9.08
C LEU A 572 14.73 15.69 -8.58
N ASP A 573 14.77 15.91 -7.27
CA ASP A 573 15.29 17.16 -6.67
C ASP A 573 16.75 17.04 -6.21
N ASN A 574 17.12 15.87 -5.67
CA ASN A 574 18.48 15.65 -5.16
C ASN A 574 19.40 15.00 -6.22
N HIS A 575 18.88 14.67 -7.41
CA HIS A 575 19.59 14.11 -8.57
C HIS A 575 20.44 12.87 -8.25
N MET A 576 19.97 12.04 -7.32
CA MET A 576 20.64 10.79 -6.95
C MET A 576 20.39 9.72 -8.03
N ASN A 577 21.39 8.86 -8.27
CA ASN A 577 21.13 7.60 -8.96
C ASN A 577 20.17 6.74 -8.16
N ILE A 578 19.56 5.74 -8.79
CA ILE A 578 18.52 4.95 -8.11
C ILE A 578 19.07 4.14 -6.91
N SER A 579 20.32 3.67 -6.97
CA SER A 579 20.93 2.97 -5.83
C SER A 579 21.06 3.87 -4.61
N ASP A 580 21.56 5.10 -4.79
CA ASP A 580 21.72 6.07 -3.70
C ASP A 580 20.35 6.56 -3.22
N ALA A 581 19.40 6.83 -4.13
CA ALA A 581 18.04 7.22 -3.79
C ALA A 581 17.34 6.19 -2.89
N MET A 582 17.56 4.90 -3.18
CA MET A 582 17.00 3.79 -2.41
C MET A 582 17.72 3.56 -1.08
N ARG A 583 19.04 3.81 -1.03
CA ARG A 583 19.87 3.67 0.18
C ARG A 583 19.76 4.86 1.14
N ALA A 584 19.35 6.01 0.64
CA ALA A 584 19.23 7.25 1.42
C ALA A 584 18.41 7.04 2.70
N PRO A 585 18.86 7.57 3.84
CA PRO A 585 18.11 7.49 5.10
C PRO A 585 16.76 8.19 4.97
N ARG A 586 15.76 7.61 5.59
CA ARG A 586 14.35 8.05 5.48
C ARG A 586 13.86 8.67 6.77
N VAL A 587 12.93 9.60 6.62
CA VAL A 587 12.16 10.19 7.71
C VAL A 587 10.67 10.00 7.45
N HIS A 588 9.87 10.08 8.52
CA HIS A 588 8.42 9.96 8.44
C HIS A 588 7.74 10.90 9.44
N HIS A 589 6.63 11.49 9.03
CA HIS A 589 5.72 12.23 9.91
C HIS A 589 4.28 11.98 9.44
N GLN A 590 3.41 11.51 10.33
CA GLN A 590 2.02 11.19 10.01
C GLN A 590 1.00 12.01 10.80
N ALA A 591 1.38 13.23 11.21
CA ALA A 591 0.68 14.15 12.09
C ALA A 591 0.66 13.65 13.54
N LEU A 592 0.15 12.48 13.81
CA LEU A 592 0.13 11.86 15.13
C LEU A 592 0.72 10.44 15.08
N PRO A 593 1.62 10.08 16.02
CA PRO A 593 2.22 10.96 17.04
C PRO A 593 2.98 12.13 16.42
N ASP A 594 2.97 13.30 17.10
CA ASP A 594 3.60 14.53 16.60
C ASP A 594 5.12 14.47 16.75
N SER A 595 5.75 13.72 15.86
CA SER A 595 7.20 13.50 15.87
C SER A 595 7.72 13.09 14.50
N ILE A 596 8.95 13.48 14.20
CA ILE A 596 9.71 12.93 13.08
C ILE A 596 10.25 11.56 13.49
N THR A 597 9.76 10.51 12.86
CA THR A 597 10.39 9.18 12.95
C THR A 597 11.53 9.12 11.93
N PHE A 598 12.72 8.66 12.35
CA PHE A 598 13.91 8.60 11.52
C PHE A 598 14.68 7.30 11.71
N GLU A 599 15.46 6.91 10.70
CA GLU A 599 16.26 5.69 10.74
C GLU A 599 17.53 5.87 11.57
N THR A 600 17.89 4.83 12.33
CA THR A 600 19.10 4.81 13.18
C THR A 600 20.35 5.15 12.36
N GLY A 601 21.11 6.16 12.78
CA GLY A 601 22.29 6.65 12.07
C GLY A 601 22.01 7.48 10.82
N GLY A 602 20.72 7.63 10.43
CA GLY A 602 20.32 8.30 9.20
C GLY A 602 20.34 9.83 9.23
N ILE A 603 20.44 10.43 10.42
CA ILE A 603 20.55 11.89 10.59
C ILE A 603 21.76 12.18 11.49
N ALA A 604 22.61 13.12 11.09
CA ALA A 604 23.76 13.55 11.87
C ALA A 604 23.34 14.13 13.25
N ALA A 605 24.11 13.87 14.29
CA ALA A 605 23.77 14.29 15.66
C ALA A 605 23.51 15.80 15.77
N SER A 606 24.32 16.64 15.13
CA SER A 606 24.14 18.10 15.12
C SER A 606 22.84 18.54 14.44
N VAL A 607 22.39 17.80 13.41
CA VAL A 607 21.12 18.04 12.73
C VAL A 607 19.96 17.63 13.62
N LEU A 608 20.04 16.47 14.31
CA LEU A 608 19.06 16.04 15.30
C LEU A 608 18.86 17.06 16.40
N ASP A 609 19.97 17.60 16.95
CA ASP A 609 19.92 18.61 18.01
C ASP A 609 19.29 19.92 17.52
N SER A 610 19.58 20.30 16.27
CA SER A 610 18.98 21.47 15.66
C SER A 610 17.47 21.29 15.44
N LEU A 611 17.02 20.11 14.97
CA LEU A 611 15.58 19.79 14.82
C LEU A 611 14.85 19.81 16.17
N ARG A 612 15.46 19.28 17.23
CA ARG A 612 14.90 19.36 18.59
C ARG A 612 14.78 20.81 19.08
N LYS A 613 15.80 21.64 18.82
CA LYS A 613 15.76 23.09 19.16
C LYS A 613 14.69 23.84 18.38
N MET A 614 14.35 23.38 17.15
CA MET A 614 13.20 23.91 16.41
C MET A 614 11.86 23.45 16.97
N GLY A 615 11.82 22.52 17.94
CA GLY A 615 10.60 22.03 18.57
C GLY A 615 10.06 20.70 18.00
N HIS A 616 10.80 20.01 17.10
CA HIS A 616 10.36 18.70 16.64
C HIS A 616 10.50 17.62 17.72
N GLY A 617 9.44 16.81 17.91
CA GLY A 617 9.55 15.51 18.52
C GLY A 617 10.38 14.58 17.60
N MET A 618 11.25 13.77 18.18
CA MET A 618 12.15 12.88 17.42
C MET A 618 12.02 11.44 17.90
N LYS A 619 11.68 10.51 16.98
CA LYS A 619 11.57 9.07 17.26
C LYS A 619 12.51 8.27 16.37
N GLN A 620 13.36 7.44 16.97
CA GLN A 620 14.30 6.61 16.22
C GLN A 620 13.69 5.22 15.95
N GLN A 621 13.93 4.70 14.75
CA GLN A 621 13.58 3.35 14.33
C GLN A 621 14.75 2.68 13.59
N ALA A 622 14.83 1.34 13.61
CA ALA A 622 15.91 0.61 12.94
C ALA A 622 15.86 0.77 11.42
N ALA A 623 14.66 0.73 10.85
CA ALA A 623 14.40 0.91 9.42
C ALA A 623 12.99 1.44 9.19
N LEU A 624 12.81 2.26 8.16
CA LEU A 624 11.54 2.77 7.70
C LEU A 624 11.23 2.22 6.32
N THR A 625 10.02 1.69 6.18
CA THR A 625 9.45 1.28 4.90
C THR A 625 10.29 0.28 4.07
N ASN A 626 9.71 -0.33 3.06
CA ASN A 626 10.32 -1.32 2.16
C ASN A 626 9.94 -0.92 0.73
N VAL A 627 10.88 -0.29 0.01
CA VAL A 627 10.65 0.28 -1.32
C VAL A 627 11.24 -0.65 -2.39
N ASN A 628 10.53 -0.86 -3.49
CA ASN A 628 11.06 -1.49 -4.70
C ASN A 628 10.93 -0.52 -5.85
N ALA A 629 11.96 -0.38 -6.68
CA ALA A 629 11.95 0.61 -7.76
C ALA A 629 12.67 0.12 -9.01
N ILE A 630 12.20 0.63 -10.17
CA ILE A 630 12.87 0.50 -11.47
C ILE A 630 13.02 1.91 -12.05
N MET A 631 14.21 2.27 -12.49
CA MET A 631 14.49 3.55 -13.11
C MET A 631 15.06 3.36 -14.52
N ARG A 632 14.61 4.21 -15.46
CA ARG A 632 15.21 4.30 -16.79
C ARG A 632 16.59 4.93 -16.70
N VAL A 633 17.57 4.29 -17.31
CA VAL A 633 18.93 4.80 -17.44
C VAL A 633 19.37 4.75 -18.91
N LYS A 634 20.55 5.28 -19.21
CA LYS A 634 21.11 5.18 -20.55
C LYS A 634 21.27 3.72 -20.97
N GLY A 635 20.58 3.33 -22.03
CA GLY A 635 20.67 1.99 -22.61
C GLY A 635 19.77 0.94 -22.01
N GLY A 636 18.93 1.27 -20.98
CA GLY A 636 18.04 0.28 -20.37
C GLY A 636 17.39 0.71 -19.07
N TRP A 637 17.34 -0.20 -18.14
CA TRP A 637 16.68 -0.08 -16.84
C TRP A 637 17.59 -0.52 -15.71
N GLU A 638 17.56 0.21 -14.60
CA GLU A 638 18.12 -0.25 -13.33
C GLU A 638 17.01 -0.57 -12.36
N GLY A 639 17.04 -1.78 -11.79
CA GLY A 639 16.12 -2.26 -10.78
C GLY A 639 16.79 -2.40 -9.43
N VAL A 640 16.17 -1.87 -8.37
CA VAL A 640 16.70 -1.94 -7.00
C VAL A 640 15.61 -2.46 -6.06
N PRO A 641 15.75 -3.67 -5.50
CA PRO A 641 14.93 -4.11 -4.39
C PRO A 641 15.36 -3.38 -3.11
N GLU A 642 14.50 -3.39 -2.09
CA GLU A 642 14.77 -2.67 -0.83
C GLU A 642 16.10 -3.08 -0.17
N PRO A 643 17.07 -2.15 -0.02
CA PRO A 643 18.37 -2.47 0.56
C PRO A 643 18.34 -2.83 2.06
N ARG A 644 17.27 -2.44 2.79
CA ARG A 644 17.08 -2.72 4.22
C ARG A 644 16.52 -4.12 4.46
N ARG A 645 16.03 -4.77 3.41
CA ARG A 645 15.39 -6.09 3.47
C ARG A 645 15.94 -7.01 2.39
N TRP A 646 15.25 -8.08 2.11
CA TRP A 646 15.59 -9.03 1.06
C TRP A 646 14.70 -8.80 -0.17
N GLY A 647 15.23 -9.07 -1.36
CA GLY A 647 14.46 -8.95 -2.59
C GLY A 647 15.30 -9.32 -3.82
N GLY A 648 14.71 -9.20 -5.00
CA GLY A 648 15.39 -9.48 -6.25
C GLY A 648 14.95 -8.58 -7.39
N ALA A 649 15.92 -8.11 -8.17
CA ALA A 649 15.74 -7.43 -9.44
C ALA A 649 16.33 -8.30 -10.56
N PHE A 650 15.51 -8.61 -11.57
CA PHE A 650 15.90 -9.44 -12.70
C PHE A 650 15.38 -8.81 -13.99
N GLY A 651 16.14 -8.99 -15.07
CA GLY A 651 15.78 -8.49 -16.39
C GLY A 651 16.63 -9.13 -17.48
N TYR A 652 16.54 -8.61 -18.71
CA TYR A 652 17.34 -9.03 -19.87
C TYR A 652 17.50 -7.89 -20.89
#